data_e8e42dc926abba6cd2b08649f34453b3
#
_entry.id   e8e42dc926abba6cd2b08649f34453b3
#
_cell.length_a   1.000
_cell.length_b   1.000
_cell.length_c   1.000
_cell.angle_alpha   90.00
_cell.angle_beta   90.00
_cell.angle_gamma   90.00
#
_symmetry.space_group_name_H-M   'P 1'
#
loop_
_entity.id
_entity.type
_entity.pdbx_description
1 polymer ?
#
loop_
_entity_poly.entity_id
_entity_poly.type
_entity_poly.pdbx_seq_one_letter_code
_entity_poly.pdbx_strand_id
1 'polypeptide(L)'
;LPKDMIPLTATCPRGLEGLLASELQALGAVELREQPAAVHFAGDLELAYRCCLWSRLANRVLLRLDRTTVRTADDLYRAVAALPWEEHINPSGKLWLQFSGTNREIRNSQFGAQKAKDAVVDRLRQKTGERPLVDRNQPDLTVALRLQRDSLDIALDLSGDSLHRRGYRTHIGAAPLKENLAAALLLRSGWPDIAANGGALLDPMCGSGTILIEGAMMAADIAPGLLRGSFGFERWLNHQSDVWNRLREEALERRRNGMQRQLPEIRGYDADAKVLFAAEANIARAGLERQVRVSCRPVAAFKVPSHREIKPGLVLTNPPYGERLGEQEALRETYAELGRQLKAEFPGWLVGIFTGNPELGHATGLRSHKQYKLYNGSIPSQLLLFEIRAAAEAGGQAGTGGPRLSAEAEMVANRLSKNLRTTGKWARKGGLSCYRLYDADLPEYAAAIDLYRSLEGEDFAHVQEYRAPAQIPEEKARARLRELVRAVEVVLDIPQRNISIKERRRHSHKGRGSQYQRRDDSGRSFWVEEYGAEFEVNLWDYLDTGIFLDHRPVRQHLRTLASGKKLLNLFCYTGTATVQAALGGCAQSTSVDMSKTYQAWAARNFRRNGLDPYRHQLVEADCLQWLQSAQQNRRGEYDLIFLDPPSFSNSARMRGVLDIQRDHESLIRQCMALLAPSGTLLFSNNLRSFKMGEGVSGEFAVRELSSQLLDRDFQRNPKIHNVWEIRRG
;
A
#
# COMPACT_ATOMS: atom_id res chain seq x y z
N LEU A 1 2.20 25.34 -11.31
CA LEU A 1 3.07 24.50 -12.16
C LEU A 1 4.13 25.38 -12.80
N PRO A 2 5.41 24.95 -12.89
CA PRO A 2 6.41 25.59 -13.78
C PRO A 2 5.84 25.70 -15.18
N LYS A 3 6.28 26.72 -15.94
CA LYS A 3 5.69 27.08 -17.25
C LYS A 3 5.63 25.96 -18.30
N ASP A 4 6.41 24.87 -18.10
CA ASP A 4 6.54 23.75 -19.04
C ASP A 4 5.84 22.45 -18.59
N MET A 5 5.16 22.48 -17.43
CA MET A 5 4.49 21.31 -16.89
C MET A 5 3.05 21.18 -17.41
N ILE A 6 2.76 20.08 -18.07
CA ILE A 6 1.46 19.77 -18.66
C ILE A 6 0.73 18.67 -17.85
N PRO A 7 -0.61 18.73 -17.75
CA PRO A 7 -1.39 17.73 -17.08
C PRO A 7 -1.57 16.50 -17.96
N LEU A 8 -1.17 15.33 -17.45
CA LEU A 8 -1.20 14.06 -18.13
C LEU A 8 -2.10 13.06 -17.40
N THR A 9 -2.56 12.05 -18.12
CA THR A 9 -3.30 10.92 -17.56
C THR A 9 -2.85 9.62 -18.23
N ALA A 10 -2.40 8.66 -17.46
CA ALA A 10 -2.17 7.29 -17.94
C ALA A 10 -3.33 6.38 -17.49
N THR A 11 -3.92 5.66 -18.44
CA THR A 11 -4.98 4.68 -18.14
C THR A 11 -4.39 3.29 -18.02
N CYS A 12 -4.97 2.44 -17.15
CA CYS A 12 -4.53 1.05 -16.96
C CYS A 12 -5.73 0.13 -16.66
N PRO A 13 -5.54 -1.19 -16.65
CA PRO A 13 -6.50 -2.11 -16.08
C PRO A 13 -6.75 -1.82 -14.60
N ARG A 14 -7.98 -2.03 -14.13
CA ARG A 14 -8.33 -1.86 -12.70
C ARG A 14 -7.48 -2.77 -11.81
N GLY A 15 -7.02 -2.22 -10.67
CA GLY A 15 -6.16 -2.91 -9.71
C GLY A 15 -4.66 -2.73 -9.98
N LEU A 16 -4.30 -2.00 -11.06
CA LEU A 16 -2.91 -1.68 -11.38
C LEU A 16 -2.53 -0.22 -11.09
N GLU A 17 -3.44 0.59 -10.56
CA GLU A 17 -3.27 2.03 -10.40
C GLU A 17 -2.02 2.37 -9.58
N GLY A 18 -1.84 1.75 -8.39
CA GLY A 18 -0.66 1.99 -7.55
C GLY A 18 0.64 1.50 -8.17
N LEU A 19 0.61 0.38 -8.93
CA LEU A 19 1.78 -0.12 -9.64
C LEU A 19 2.16 0.82 -10.80
N LEU A 20 1.15 1.33 -11.54
CA LEU A 20 1.37 2.32 -12.59
C LEU A 20 1.88 3.65 -12.02
N ALA A 21 1.35 4.10 -10.88
CA ALA A 21 1.83 5.32 -10.22
C ALA A 21 3.33 5.21 -9.88
N SER A 22 3.77 4.07 -9.33
CA SER A 22 5.18 3.81 -9.05
C SER A 22 6.04 3.79 -10.32
N GLU A 23 5.55 3.18 -11.41
CA GLU A 23 6.23 3.18 -12.71
C GLU A 23 6.39 4.60 -13.26
N LEU A 24 5.32 5.40 -13.25
CA LEU A 24 5.33 6.78 -13.73
C LEU A 24 6.26 7.67 -12.89
N GLN A 25 6.28 7.49 -11.58
CA GLN A 25 7.20 8.18 -10.68
C GLN A 25 8.66 7.85 -11.01
N ALA A 26 8.97 6.59 -11.27
CA ALA A 26 10.30 6.15 -11.69
C ALA A 26 10.72 6.73 -13.06
N LEU A 27 9.76 7.03 -13.94
CA LEU A 27 9.99 7.72 -15.22
C LEU A 27 10.16 9.25 -15.09
N GLY A 28 9.89 9.82 -13.91
CA GLY A 28 10.04 11.24 -13.61
C GLY A 28 8.73 12.03 -13.48
N ALA A 29 7.57 11.36 -13.41
CA ALA A 29 6.29 12.01 -13.20
C ALA A 29 6.16 12.60 -11.79
N VAL A 30 5.48 13.74 -11.69
CA VAL A 30 5.19 14.42 -10.43
C VAL A 30 3.67 14.63 -10.27
N GLU A 31 3.25 15.04 -9.08
CA GLU A 31 1.83 15.27 -8.73
C GLU A 31 0.90 14.09 -9.05
N LEU A 32 1.38 12.87 -8.76
CA LEU A 32 0.62 11.66 -9.05
C LEU A 32 -0.64 11.55 -8.20
N ARG A 33 -1.77 11.22 -8.85
CA ARG A 33 -3.07 10.97 -8.20
C ARG A 33 -3.73 9.76 -8.82
N GLU A 34 -3.90 8.72 -8.03
CA GLU A 34 -4.61 7.51 -8.45
C GLU A 34 -6.11 7.76 -8.59
N GLN A 35 -6.69 7.22 -9.65
CA GLN A 35 -8.13 7.20 -9.94
C GLN A 35 -8.50 5.80 -10.45
N PRO A 36 -9.76 5.36 -10.36
CA PRO A 36 -10.15 4.07 -10.90
C PRO A 36 -9.74 3.89 -12.37
N ALA A 37 -8.88 2.91 -12.64
CA ALA A 37 -8.31 2.57 -13.94
C ALA A 37 -7.44 3.68 -14.60
N ALA A 38 -6.91 4.62 -13.83
CA ALA A 38 -6.06 5.70 -14.32
C ALA A 38 -5.18 6.31 -13.23
N VAL A 39 -4.10 6.97 -13.66
CA VAL A 39 -3.27 7.84 -12.82
C VAL A 39 -3.14 9.20 -13.50
N HIS A 40 -3.52 10.26 -12.80
CA HIS A 40 -3.26 11.63 -13.21
C HIS A 40 -1.89 12.05 -12.69
N PHE A 41 -1.13 12.76 -13.50
CA PHE A 41 0.20 13.25 -13.15
C PHE A 41 0.56 14.50 -13.95
N ALA A 42 1.67 15.11 -13.59
CA ALA A 42 2.22 16.24 -14.32
C ALA A 42 3.64 15.92 -14.80
N GLY A 43 4.02 16.52 -15.93
CA GLY A 43 5.34 16.40 -16.52
C GLY A 43 5.45 17.27 -17.77
N ASP A 44 6.61 17.25 -18.43
CA ASP A 44 6.80 17.88 -19.71
C ASP A 44 6.44 16.97 -20.90
N LEU A 45 6.60 17.45 -22.11
CA LEU A 45 6.29 16.66 -23.30
C LEU A 45 7.28 15.50 -23.50
N GLU A 46 8.54 15.67 -23.10
CA GLU A 46 9.54 14.59 -23.12
C GLU A 46 9.10 13.44 -22.23
N LEU A 47 8.63 13.73 -21.00
CA LEU A 47 8.09 12.71 -20.10
C LEU A 47 6.87 12.01 -20.72
N ALA A 48 5.98 12.73 -21.38
CA ALA A 48 4.82 12.14 -22.04
C ALA A 48 5.24 11.11 -23.11
N TYR A 49 6.24 11.44 -23.94
CA TYR A 49 6.82 10.50 -24.91
C TYR A 49 7.54 9.33 -24.24
N ARG A 50 8.30 9.62 -23.20
CA ARG A 50 8.98 8.59 -22.38
C ARG A 50 7.98 7.62 -21.78
N CYS A 51 6.85 8.10 -21.26
CA CYS A 51 5.76 7.24 -20.77
C CYS A 51 5.16 6.38 -21.88
N CYS A 52 4.93 6.91 -23.07
CA CYS A 52 4.45 6.12 -24.22
C CYS A 52 5.44 5.00 -24.61
N LEU A 53 6.74 5.28 -24.56
CA LEU A 53 7.79 4.34 -24.95
C LEU A 53 8.09 3.28 -23.89
N TRP A 54 8.16 3.69 -22.62
CA TRP A 54 8.68 2.87 -21.51
C TRP A 54 7.63 2.28 -20.58
N SER A 55 6.40 2.81 -20.54
CA SER A 55 5.38 2.24 -19.65
C SER A 55 4.98 0.83 -20.09
N ARG A 56 5.14 -0.11 -19.17
CA ARG A 56 4.73 -1.51 -19.33
C ARG A 56 3.26 -1.72 -18.97
N LEU A 57 2.70 -0.83 -18.15
CA LEU A 57 1.39 -1.00 -17.51
C LEU A 57 0.29 -0.15 -18.13
N ALA A 58 0.63 0.99 -18.72
CA ALA A 58 -0.36 1.89 -19.30
C ALA A 58 -1.05 1.27 -20.54
N ASN A 59 -2.35 1.56 -20.66
CA ASN A 59 -3.10 1.37 -21.90
C ASN A 59 -2.95 2.56 -22.83
N ARG A 60 -3.03 3.77 -22.26
CA ARG A 60 -2.96 5.03 -22.99
C ARG A 60 -2.29 6.10 -22.13
N VAL A 61 -1.62 7.06 -22.78
CA VAL A 61 -1.14 8.31 -22.21
C VAL A 61 -1.90 9.43 -22.90
N LEU A 62 -2.60 10.23 -22.11
CA LEU A 62 -3.48 11.30 -22.56
C LEU A 62 -2.94 12.65 -22.10
N LEU A 63 -2.81 13.60 -23.03
CA LEU A 63 -2.51 15.01 -22.75
C LEU A 63 -3.82 15.75 -22.55
N ARG A 64 -4.12 16.18 -21.34
CA ARG A 64 -5.35 16.90 -21.03
C ARG A 64 -5.25 18.36 -21.51
N LEU A 65 -6.16 18.73 -22.41
CA LEU A 65 -6.29 20.09 -22.93
C LEU A 65 -7.17 20.96 -22.02
N ASP A 66 -8.30 20.38 -21.54
CA ASP A 66 -9.23 21.10 -20.68
C ASP A 66 -10.01 20.14 -19.77
N ARG A 67 -10.52 20.70 -18.69
CA ARG A 67 -11.47 20.06 -17.79
C ARG A 67 -12.54 21.05 -17.39
N THR A 68 -13.78 20.79 -17.80
CA THR A 68 -14.89 21.72 -17.67
C THR A 68 -16.18 21.04 -17.25
N THR A 69 -17.18 21.82 -16.85
CA THR A 69 -18.52 21.31 -16.49
C THR A 69 -19.40 21.29 -17.72
N VAL A 70 -19.99 20.13 -18.01
CA VAL A 70 -20.88 19.88 -19.15
C VAL A 70 -22.14 19.17 -18.64
N ARG A 71 -23.26 19.88 -18.65
CA ARG A 71 -24.57 19.35 -18.25
C ARG A 71 -25.44 18.95 -19.44
N THR A 72 -25.34 19.70 -20.52
CA THR A 72 -26.16 19.53 -21.73
C THR A 72 -25.31 19.23 -22.97
N ALA A 73 -25.94 18.80 -24.04
CA ALA A 73 -25.29 18.61 -25.34
C ALA A 73 -24.73 19.92 -25.91
N ASP A 74 -25.36 21.07 -25.62
CA ASP A 74 -24.90 22.36 -26.06
C ASP A 74 -23.70 22.86 -25.24
N ASP A 75 -23.63 22.52 -23.95
CA ASP A 75 -22.42 22.75 -23.16
C ASP A 75 -21.25 21.93 -23.70
N LEU A 76 -21.49 20.66 -24.06
CA LEU A 76 -20.47 19.81 -24.70
C LEU A 76 -19.94 20.43 -25.98
N TYR A 77 -20.86 20.85 -26.87
CA TYR A 77 -20.48 21.49 -28.13
C TYR A 77 -19.65 22.74 -27.89
N ARG A 78 -20.10 23.65 -27.02
CA ARG A 78 -19.41 24.92 -26.72
C ARG A 78 -18.03 24.66 -26.11
N ALA A 79 -17.91 23.72 -25.13
CA ALA A 79 -16.64 23.39 -24.51
C ALA A 79 -15.62 22.88 -25.53
N VAL A 80 -16.04 21.97 -26.41
CA VAL A 80 -15.16 21.41 -27.44
C VAL A 80 -14.81 22.44 -28.50
N ALA A 81 -15.78 23.27 -29.00
CA ALA A 81 -15.55 24.30 -29.98
C ALA A 81 -14.67 25.45 -29.48
N ALA A 82 -14.55 25.66 -28.16
CA ALA A 82 -13.71 26.69 -27.56
C ALA A 82 -12.21 26.41 -27.73
N LEU A 83 -11.80 25.14 -27.87
CA LEU A 83 -10.39 24.76 -27.97
C LEU A 83 -9.79 25.07 -29.36
N PRO A 84 -8.51 25.49 -29.45
CA PRO A 84 -7.85 25.87 -30.67
C PRO A 84 -7.39 24.65 -31.49
N TRP A 85 -8.33 23.91 -32.08
CA TRP A 85 -8.04 22.68 -32.84
C TRP A 85 -7.11 22.88 -34.01
N GLU A 86 -7.11 24.08 -34.60
CA GLU A 86 -6.20 24.51 -35.67
C GLU A 86 -4.73 24.45 -35.25
N GLU A 87 -4.42 24.47 -33.97
CA GLU A 87 -3.06 24.31 -33.43
C GLU A 87 -2.66 22.85 -33.22
N HIS A 88 -3.62 21.92 -33.27
CA HIS A 88 -3.40 20.51 -32.95
C HIS A 88 -3.45 19.59 -34.17
N ILE A 89 -4.22 19.90 -35.18
CA ILE A 89 -4.38 19.06 -36.37
C ILE A 89 -4.33 19.92 -37.66
N ASN A 90 -3.72 19.34 -38.72
CA ASN A 90 -3.85 19.92 -40.04
C ASN A 90 -5.34 19.96 -40.44
N PRO A 91 -5.87 21.07 -40.93
CA PRO A 91 -7.29 21.20 -41.29
C PRO A 91 -7.81 20.15 -42.27
N SER A 92 -6.97 19.64 -43.17
CA SER A 92 -7.29 18.52 -44.08
C SER A 92 -6.92 17.13 -43.51
N GLY A 93 -6.44 17.07 -42.29
CA GLY A 93 -5.98 15.83 -41.63
C GLY A 93 -7.12 14.92 -41.23
N LYS A 94 -6.74 13.75 -40.66
CA LYS A 94 -7.65 12.70 -40.21
C LYS A 94 -7.88 12.78 -38.74
N LEU A 95 -9.13 12.90 -38.32
CA LEU A 95 -9.56 13.07 -36.93
C LEU A 95 -10.35 11.85 -36.46
N TRP A 96 -10.12 11.41 -35.22
CA TRP A 96 -10.97 10.47 -34.51
C TRP A 96 -11.31 10.97 -33.11
N LEU A 97 -12.56 10.80 -32.69
CA LEU A 97 -13.00 11.12 -31.34
C LEU A 97 -13.50 9.88 -30.60
N GLN A 98 -13.04 9.71 -29.39
CA GLN A 98 -13.48 8.68 -28.47
C GLN A 98 -14.20 9.35 -27.30
N PHE A 99 -15.47 9.04 -27.12
CA PHE A 99 -16.27 9.56 -26.03
C PHE A 99 -16.66 8.43 -25.07
N SER A 100 -16.48 8.65 -23.78
CA SER A 100 -16.81 7.69 -22.73
C SER A 100 -17.56 8.38 -21.60
N GLY A 101 -18.44 7.61 -20.94
CA GLY A 101 -19.27 8.08 -19.85
C GLY A 101 -20.60 8.70 -20.33
N THR A 102 -21.44 9.02 -19.37
CA THR A 102 -22.79 9.57 -19.56
C THR A 102 -23.15 10.47 -18.39
N ASN A 103 -24.11 11.36 -18.60
CA ASN A 103 -24.80 12.08 -17.54
C ASN A 103 -26.32 12.03 -17.74
N ARG A 104 -27.07 12.88 -17.05
CA ARG A 104 -28.53 12.89 -17.14
C ARG A 104 -29.05 13.21 -18.55
N GLU A 105 -28.38 14.11 -19.29
CA GLU A 105 -28.79 14.57 -20.62
C GLU A 105 -28.05 13.82 -21.74
N ILE A 106 -26.75 13.59 -21.59
CA ILE A 106 -25.93 12.86 -22.58
C ILE A 106 -25.90 11.38 -22.15
N ARG A 107 -26.93 10.62 -22.55
CA ARG A 107 -27.13 9.23 -22.16
C ARG A 107 -26.44 8.21 -23.06
N ASN A 108 -25.97 8.65 -24.23
CA ASN A 108 -25.33 7.79 -25.23
C ASN A 108 -23.96 8.35 -25.61
N SER A 109 -22.92 7.52 -25.44
CA SER A 109 -21.55 7.90 -25.77
C SER A 109 -21.35 8.14 -27.27
N GLN A 110 -22.09 7.45 -28.14
CA GLN A 110 -22.03 7.65 -29.58
C GLN A 110 -22.58 9.03 -29.97
N PHE A 111 -23.68 9.45 -29.34
CA PHE A 111 -24.24 10.80 -29.51
C PHE A 111 -23.25 11.87 -29.01
N GLY A 112 -22.63 11.64 -27.83
CA GLY A 112 -21.60 12.55 -27.30
C GLY A 112 -20.41 12.69 -28.25
N ALA A 113 -19.93 11.57 -28.81
CA ALA A 113 -18.84 11.57 -29.78
C ALA A 113 -19.21 12.34 -31.06
N GLN A 114 -20.44 12.15 -31.58
CA GLN A 114 -20.92 12.85 -32.76
C GLN A 114 -21.00 14.37 -32.53
N LYS A 115 -21.60 14.78 -31.40
CA LYS A 115 -21.73 16.21 -31.05
C LYS A 115 -20.36 16.88 -30.86
N ALA A 116 -19.42 16.21 -30.22
CA ALA A 116 -18.05 16.69 -30.06
C ALA A 116 -17.31 16.78 -31.40
N LYS A 117 -17.50 15.77 -32.27
CA LYS A 117 -16.94 15.80 -33.63
C LYS A 117 -17.45 17.01 -34.41
N ASP A 118 -18.75 17.26 -34.38
CA ASP A 118 -19.34 18.39 -35.08
C ASP A 118 -18.74 19.73 -34.60
N ALA A 119 -18.52 19.85 -33.26
CA ALA A 119 -17.88 21.04 -32.70
C ALA A 119 -16.43 21.27 -33.20
N VAL A 120 -15.61 20.20 -33.30
CA VAL A 120 -14.25 20.30 -33.85
C VAL A 120 -14.27 20.68 -35.34
N VAL A 121 -15.13 20.01 -36.12
CA VAL A 121 -15.25 20.22 -37.56
C VAL A 121 -15.71 21.62 -37.86
N ASP A 122 -16.75 22.13 -37.19
CA ASP A 122 -17.30 23.46 -37.39
C ASP A 122 -16.28 24.55 -37.03
N ARG A 123 -15.53 24.35 -35.92
CA ARG A 123 -14.45 25.30 -35.60
C ARG A 123 -13.35 25.33 -36.65
N LEU A 124 -12.84 24.19 -37.09
CA LEU A 124 -11.81 24.15 -38.14
C LEU A 124 -12.31 24.78 -39.43
N ARG A 125 -13.56 24.44 -39.83
CA ARG A 125 -14.18 25.06 -41.02
C ARG A 125 -14.32 26.58 -40.88
N GLN A 126 -14.71 27.06 -39.71
CA GLN A 126 -14.86 28.52 -39.47
C GLN A 126 -13.50 29.24 -39.48
N LYS A 127 -12.45 28.62 -38.96
CA LYS A 127 -11.12 29.23 -38.81
C LYS A 127 -10.26 29.12 -40.07
N THR A 128 -10.35 28.00 -40.78
CA THR A 128 -9.44 27.64 -41.88
C THR A 128 -10.12 27.49 -43.23
N GLY A 129 -11.46 27.37 -43.25
CA GLY A 129 -12.22 27.07 -44.45
C GLY A 129 -12.23 25.60 -44.86
N GLU A 130 -11.43 24.77 -44.20
CA GLU A 130 -11.27 23.35 -44.51
C GLU A 130 -11.97 22.44 -43.47
N ARG A 131 -12.17 21.19 -43.85
CA ARG A 131 -12.84 20.19 -43.04
C ARG A 131 -11.97 18.94 -42.90
N PRO A 132 -11.65 18.47 -41.69
CA PRO A 132 -10.91 17.24 -41.47
C PRO A 132 -11.72 16.01 -41.87
N LEU A 133 -11.03 14.97 -42.30
CA LEU A 133 -11.60 13.66 -42.53
C LEU A 133 -11.78 12.93 -41.22
N VAL A 134 -12.83 12.12 -41.10
CA VAL A 134 -13.04 11.25 -39.95
C VAL A 134 -12.55 9.85 -40.30
N ASP A 135 -11.48 9.39 -39.62
CA ASP A 135 -10.90 8.07 -39.85
C ASP A 135 -10.59 7.40 -38.49
N ARG A 136 -11.24 6.28 -38.25
CA ARG A 136 -11.03 5.49 -37.03
C ARG A 136 -9.75 4.68 -37.03
N ASN A 137 -9.31 4.24 -38.22
CA ASN A 137 -8.24 3.26 -38.35
C ASN A 137 -6.86 3.90 -38.36
N GLN A 138 -6.74 5.05 -39.01
CA GLN A 138 -5.48 5.77 -39.17
C GLN A 138 -5.67 7.28 -38.97
N PRO A 139 -6.11 7.70 -37.78
CA PRO A 139 -6.26 9.12 -37.48
C PRO A 139 -4.89 9.80 -37.35
N ASP A 140 -4.82 11.06 -37.71
CA ASP A 140 -3.66 11.92 -37.42
C ASP A 140 -3.75 12.48 -36.00
N LEU A 141 -4.97 12.68 -35.51
CA LEU A 141 -5.24 13.07 -34.13
C LEU A 141 -6.40 12.27 -33.57
N THR A 142 -6.19 11.70 -32.39
CA THR A 142 -7.27 11.10 -31.59
C THR A 142 -7.57 11.97 -30.38
N VAL A 143 -8.83 12.40 -30.24
CA VAL A 143 -9.32 13.14 -29.09
C VAL A 143 -10.09 12.22 -28.18
N ALA A 144 -9.69 12.14 -26.92
CA ALA A 144 -10.37 11.37 -25.88
C ALA A 144 -11.20 12.31 -25.00
N LEU A 145 -12.51 12.05 -24.94
CA LEU A 145 -13.45 12.78 -24.11
C LEU A 145 -14.03 11.83 -23.05
N ARG A 146 -13.90 12.23 -21.79
CA ARG A 146 -14.43 11.44 -20.66
C ARG A 146 -15.40 12.29 -19.84
N LEU A 147 -16.67 11.94 -19.90
CA LEU A 147 -17.71 12.57 -19.11
C LEU A 147 -17.97 11.73 -17.85
N GLN A 148 -17.78 12.33 -16.69
CA GLN A 148 -18.05 11.69 -15.41
C GLN A 148 -18.95 12.59 -14.58
N ARG A 149 -20.21 12.20 -14.43
CA ARG A 149 -21.29 13.07 -13.97
C ARG A 149 -21.38 14.29 -14.90
N ASP A 150 -21.08 15.50 -14.39
CA ASP A 150 -21.08 16.73 -15.18
C ASP A 150 -19.66 17.26 -15.47
N SER A 151 -18.62 16.54 -15.12
CA SER A 151 -17.22 16.91 -15.41
C SER A 151 -16.77 16.24 -16.70
N LEU A 152 -16.34 17.02 -17.68
CA LEU A 152 -15.78 16.58 -18.94
C LEU A 152 -14.26 16.82 -18.94
N ASP A 153 -13.49 15.76 -19.11
CA ASP A 153 -12.07 15.85 -19.47
C ASP A 153 -11.94 15.76 -21.00
N ILE A 154 -11.22 16.70 -21.60
CA ILE A 154 -10.89 16.74 -23.03
C ILE A 154 -9.37 16.56 -23.15
N ALA A 155 -8.94 15.52 -23.84
CA ALA A 155 -7.52 15.18 -23.94
C ALA A 155 -7.14 14.68 -25.34
N LEU A 156 -5.86 14.85 -25.72
CA LEU A 156 -5.25 14.20 -26.87
C LEU A 156 -4.70 12.84 -26.47
N ASP A 157 -4.98 11.82 -27.25
CA ASP A 157 -4.40 10.50 -27.06
C ASP A 157 -3.03 10.43 -27.76
N LEU A 158 -1.97 10.50 -26.97
CA LEU A 158 -0.59 10.43 -27.45
C LEU A 158 -0.17 9.01 -27.85
N SER A 159 -0.89 8.01 -27.43
CA SER A 159 -0.53 6.61 -27.65
C SER A 159 -0.86 6.11 -29.05
N GLY A 160 -1.95 6.60 -29.65
CA GLY A 160 -2.54 6.02 -30.85
C GLY A 160 -3.27 4.72 -30.54
N ASP A 161 -2.74 3.58 -30.97
CA ASP A 161 -3.21 2.26 -30.51
C ASP A 161 -2.87 2.05 -29.03
N SER A 162 -3.66 1.20 -28.36
CA SER A 162 -3.39 0.88 -26.96
C SER A 162 -1.97 0.36 -26.75
N LEU A 163 -1.26 0.89 -25.75
CA LEU A 163 0.17 0.62 -25.52
C LEU A 163 0.46 -0.86 -25.19
N HIS A 164 -0.53 -1.65 -24.73
CA HIS A 164 -0.33 -3.08 -24.55
C HIS A 164 -0.05 -3.80 -25.87
N ARG A 165 -0.47 -3.25 -27.00
CA ARG A 165 -0.11 -3.77 -28.33
C ARG A 165 1.34 -3.40 -28.65
N ARG A 166 2.28 -4.24 -28.19
CA ARG A 166 3.74 -4.01 -28.34
C ARG A 166 4.23 -4.11 -29.78
N GLY A 167 3.50 -4.83 -30.66
CA GLY A 167 3.88 -5.07 -32.04
C GLY A 167 4.44 -6.46 -32.33
N TYR A 168 4.80 -7.26 -31.34
CA TYR A 168 5.34 -8.59 -31.55
C TYR A 168 4.26 -9.67 -31.77
N ARG A 169 3.02 -9.47 -31.33
CA ARG A 169 1.96 -10.47 -31.43
C ARG A 169 1.34 -10.50 -32.83
N THR A 170 1.40 -11.67 -33.47
CA THR A 170 0.83 -11.92 -34.81
C THR A 170 -0.46 -12.73 -34.77
N HIS A 171 -0.57 -13.66 -33.81
CA HIS A 171 -1.71 -14.56 -33.68
C HIS A 171 -2.39 -14.32 -32.34
N ILE A 172 -3.72 -14.23 -32.37
CA ILE A 172 -4.56 -14.02 -31.20
C ILE A 172 -5.21 -15.38 -30.89
N GLY A 173 -4.87 -15.97 -29.74
CA GLY A 173 -5.57 -17.14 -29.22
C GLY A 173 -6.97 -16.78 -28.69
N ALA A 174 -7.75 -17.77 -28.27
CA ALA A 174 -9.14 -17.60 -27.86
C ALA A 174 -9.34 -16.63 -26.65
N ALA A 175 -8.34 -16.54 -25.75
CA ALA A 175 -8.37 -15.60 -24.60
C ALA A 175 -6.94 -15.15 -24.24
N PRO A 176 -6.32 -14.26 -25.03
CA PRO A 176 -4.92 -13.91 -24.84
C PRO A 176 -4.73 -13.04 -23.58
N LEU A 177 -3.74 -13.39 -22.76
CA LEU A 177 -3.25 -12.50 -21.71
C LEU A 177 -2.70 -11.23 -22.36
N LYS A 178 -3.19 -10.06 -21.95
CA LYS A 178 -2.68 -8.78 -22.45
C LYS A 178 -1.25 -8.55 -21.95
N GLU A 179 -0.43 -7.94 -22.77
CA GLU A 179 0.99 -7.70 -22.50
C GLU A 179 1.22 -6.87 -21.24
N ASN A 180 0.42 -5.84 -21.03
CA ASN A 180 0.52 -5.01 -19.80
C ASN A 180 0.05 -5.76 -18.54
N LEU A 181 -0.88 -6.70 -18.68
CA LEU A 181 -1.26 -7.56 -17.57
C LEU A 181 -0.14 -8.56 -17.27
N ALA A 182 0.47 -9.18 -18.29
CA ALA A 182 1.64 -10.04 -18.11
C ALA A 182 2.80 -9.30 -17.43
N ALA A 183 3.07 -8.06 -17.84
CA ALA A 183 4.04 -7.20 -17.18
C ALA A 183 3.68 -6.95 -15.70
N ALA A 184 2.42 -6.70 -15.39
CA ALA A 184 1.95 -6.51 -14.01
C ALA A 184 2.13 -7.78 -13.15
N LEU A 185 1.87 -8.98 -13.72
CA LEU A 185 2.09 -10.25 -13.03
C LEU A 185 3.57 -10.43 -12.70
N LEU A 186 4.47 -10.16 -13.65
CA LEU A 186 5.92 -10.22 -13.46
C LEU A 186 6.40 -9.24 -12.36
N LEU A 187 5.94 -7.99 -12.40
CA LEU A 187 6.29 -6.98 -11.40
C LEU A 187 5.78 -7.37 -10.01
N ARG A 188 4.52 -7.83 -9.90
CA ARG A 188 3.94 -8.28 -8.62
C ARG A 188 4.62 -9.53 -8.06
N SER A 189 5.22 -10.34 -8.92
CA SER A 189 5.99 -11.53 -8.56
C SER A 189 7.47 -11.23 -8.28
N GLY A 190 7.91 -9.97 -8.33
CA GLY A 190 9.29 -9.59 -8.04
C GLY A 190 10.30 -9.96 -9.13
N TRP A 191 9.84 -10.20 -10.37
CA TRP A 191 10.71 -10.64 -11.46
C TRP A 191 11.94 -9.76 -11.72
N PRO A 192 11.87 -8.40 -11.71
CA PRO A 192 13.05 -7.57 -11.95
C PRO A 192 14.21 -7.91 -11.00
N ASP A 193 13.94 -8.06 -9.71
CA ASP A 193 14.95 -8.38 -8.70
C ASP A 193 15.47 -9.82 -8.85
N ILE A 194 14.57 -10.77 -9.15
CA ILE A 194 14.93 -12.16 -9.41
C ILE A 194 15.86 -12.24 -10.62
N ALA A 195 15.52 -11.56 -11.71
CA ALA A 195 16.32 -11.52 -12.93
C ALA A 195 17.68 -10.87 -12.71
N ALA A 196 17.74 -9.74 -11.99
CA ALA A 196 18.98 -9.04 -11.63
C ALA A 196 19.92 -9.94 -10.82
N ASN A 197 19.37 -10.83 -10.00
CA ASN A 197 20.12 -11.84 -9.24
C ASN A 197 20.40 -13.14 -10.02
N GLY A 198 20.07 -13.22 -11.32
CA GLY A 198 20.30 -14.36 -12.17
C GLY A 198 19.34 -15.54 -11.99
N GLY A 199 18.23 -15.35 -11.26
CA GLY A 199 17.17 -16.35 -11.12
C GLY A 199 16.38 -16.54 -12.41
N ALA A 200 15.97 -17.77 -12.72
CA ALA A 200 15.29 -18.11 -13.96
C ALA A 200 13.79 -17.76 -13.98
N LEU A 201 13.21 -17.63 -15.19
CA LEU A 201 11.76 -17.54 -15.42
C LEU A 201 11.27 -18.76 -16.19
N LEU A 202 10.32 -19.48 -15.63
CA LEU A 202 9.73 -20.65 -16.28
C LEU A 202 8.20 -20.52 -16.32
N ASP A 203 7.59 -20.93 -17.44
CA ASP A 203 6.14 -20.97 -17.60
C ASP A 203 5.73 -22.36 -18.15
N PRO A 204 5.08 -23.21 -17.32
CA PRO A 204 4.68 -24.57 -17.72
C PRO A 204 3.46 -24.63 -18.66
N MET A 205 2.75 -23.52 -18.87
CA MET A 205 1.59 -23.42 -19.78
C MET A 205 1.65 -22.07 -20.50
N CYS A 206 2.73 -21.86 -21.26
CA CYS A 206 3.13 -20.55 -21.75
C CYS A 206 2.23 -19.98 -22.87
N GLY A 207 1.38 -20.80 -23.46
CA GLY A 207 0.51 -20.35 -24.54
C GLY A 207 1.32 -19.66 -25.65
N SER A 208 0.93 -18.44 -26.01
CA SER A 208 1.62 -17.62 -27.03
C SER A 208 2.90 -16.92 -26.54
N GLY A 209 3.40 -17.26 -25.35
CA GLY A 209 4.69 -16.81 -24.82
C GLY A 209 4.71 -15.40 -24.22
N THR A 210 3.55 -14.78 -23.96
CA THR A 210 3.46 -13.38 -23.53
C THR A 210 4.24 -13.09 -22.25
N ILE A 211 4.10 -13.94 -21.21
CA ILE A 211 4.83 -13.78 -19.93
C ILE A 211 6.35 -13.85 -20.16
N LEU A 212 6.79 -14.79 -20.97
CA LEU A 212 8.22 -14.99 -21.26
C LEU A 212 8.82 -13.82 -22.02
N ILE A 213 8.10 -13.30 -23.03
CA ILE A 213 8.55 -12.15 -23.84
C ILE A 213 8.64 -10.91 -22.97
N GLU A 214 7.58 -10.56 -22.22
CA GLU A 214 7.60 -9.40 -21.30
C GLU A 214 8.69 -9.56 -20.23
N GLY A 215 8.90 -10.78 -19.69
CA GLY A 215 9.99 -11.08 -18.75
C GLY A 215 11.38 -10.88 -19.32
N ALA A 216 11.59 -11.33 -20.55
CA ALA A 216 12.86 -11.15 -21.26
C ALA A 216 13.13 -9.67 -21.61
N MET A 217 12.09 -8.95 -22.04
CA MET A 217 12.20 -7.51 -22.30
C MET A 217 12.55 -6.73 -21.03
N MET A 218 12.01 -7.11 -19.87
CA MET A 218 12.40 -6.52 -18.58
C MET A 218 13.86 -6.80 -18.24
N ALA A 219 14.28 -8.07 -18.32
CA ALA A 219 15.64 -8.47 -17.98
C ALA A 219 16.69 -7.85 -18.89
N ALA A 220 16.36 -7.66 -20.18
CA ALA A 220 17.23 -7.05 -21.19
C ALA A 220 17.09 -5.54 -21.32
N ASP A 221 16.37 -4.88 -20.42
CA ASP A 221 16.13 -3.43 -20.42
C ASP A 221 15.61 -2.90 -21.77
N ILE A 222 14.66 -3.61 -22.37
CA ILE A 222 14.03 -3.28 -23.65
C ILE A 222 12.75 -2.48 -23.39
N ALA A 223 12.65 -1.28 -23.96
CA ALA A 223 11.43 -0.49 -23.90
C ALA A 223 10.28 -1.20 -24.64
N PRO A 224 9.11 -1.37 -23.97
CA PRO A 224 7.98 -2.10 -24.57
C PRO A 224 7.41 -1.45 -25.84
N GLY A 225 7.61 -0.14 -25.99
CA GLY A 225 7.15 0.63 -27.14
C GLY A 225 8.05 0.54 -28.39
N LEU A 226 9.27 -0.02 -28.31
CA LEU A 226 10.24 -0.03 -29.41
C LEU A 226 9.80 -0.80 -30.66
N LEU A 227 8.93 -1.79 -30.52
CA LEU A 227 8.46 -2.63 -31.64
C LEU A 227 7.16 -2.10 -32.28
N ARG A 228 6.63 -0.99 -31.76
CA ARG A 228 5.42 -0.37 -32.31
C ARG A 228 5.75 0.33 -33.63
N GLY A 229 4.81 0.28 -34.55
CA GLY A 229 4.98 0.96 -35.85
C GLY A 229 4.87 2.48 -35.76
N SER A 230 4.04 3.00 -34.85
CA SER A 230 3.85 4.45 -34.61
C SER A 230 3.16 4.73 -33.29
N PHE A 231 3.24 5.98 -32.86
CA PHE A 231 2.49 6.53 -31.75
C PHE A 231 1.54 7.65 -32.23
N GLY A 232 0.50 7.93 -31.45
CA GLY A 232 -0.50 8.95 -31.80
C GLY A 232 0.09 10.37 -31.90
N PHE A 233 1.12 10.65 -31.10
CA PHE A 233 1.76 11.97 -31.09
C PHE A 233 2.62 12.27 -32.35
N GLU A 234 3.05 11.24 -33.11
CA GLU A 234 3.97 11.45 -34.23
C GLU A 234 3.35 12.27 -35.40
N ARG A 235 2.02 12.31 -35.48
CA ARG A 235 1.27 13.11 -36.50
C ARG A 235 0.58 14.36 -35.93
N TRP A 236 0.75 14.60 -34.64
CA TRP A 236 0.28 15.80 -33.98
C TRP A 236 1.11 17.02 -34.40
N LEU A 237 0.48 18.15 -34.66
CA LEU A 237 1.20 19.36 -35.16
C LEU A 237 2.29 19.87 -34.22
N ASN A 238 2.10 19.73 -32.91
CA ASN A 238 3.09 20.13 -31.90
C ASN A 238 4.08 19.01 -31.56
N HIS A 239 4.21 17.99 -32.43
CA HIS A 239 5.19 16.94 -32.25
C HIS A 239 6.63 17.48 -32.29
N GLN A 240 7.42 17.09 -31.27
CA GLN A 240 8.85 17.45 -31.18
C GLN A 240 9.72 16.27 -31.63
N SER A 241 10.01 16.21 -32.93
CA SER A 241 10.73 15.07 -33.51
C SER A 241 12.13 14.88 -32.95
N ASP A 242 12.84 15.97 -32.62
CA ASP A 242 14.20 15.88 -32.06
C ASP A 242 14.19 15.21 -30.66
N VAL A 243 13.20 15.58 -29.83
CA VAL A 243 13.00 14.94 -28.51
C VAL A 243 12.69 13.45 -28.68
N TRP A 244 11.77 13.15 -29.59
CA TRP A 244 11.37 11.76 -29.86
C TRP A 244 12.54 10.91 -30.39
N ASN A 245 13.29 11.40 -31.35
CA ASN A 245 14.44 10.69 -31.92
C ASN A 245 15.50 10.41 -30.86
N ARG A 246 15.82 11.37 -29.99
CA ARG A 246 16.74 11.18 -28.87
C ARG A 246 16.27 10.07 -27.92
N LEU A 247 15.00 10.08 -27.52
CA LEU A 247 14.43 9.03 -26.63
C LEU A 247 14.46 7.65 -27.29
N ARG A 248 14.20 7.59 -28.60
CA ARG A 248 14.24 6.33 -29.32
C ARG A 248 15.67 5.80 -29.46
N GLU A 249 16.64 6.64 -29.71
CA GLU A 249 18.07 6.29 -29.76
C GLU A 249 18.56 5.79 -28.40
N GLU A 250 18.21 6.49 -27.31
CA GLU A 250 18.49 6.04 -25.93
C GLU A 250 17.93 4.62 -25.69
N ALA A 251 16.67 4.39 -26.07
CA ALA A 251 16.04 3.08 -25.89
C ALA A 251 16.68 1.97 -26.75
N LEU A 252 17.11 2.29 -27.96
CA LEU A 252 17.84 1.35 -28.82
C LEU A 252 19.22 1.02 -28.25
N GLU A 253 19.92 1.98 -27.68
CA GLU A 253 21.19 1.76 -27.01
C GLU A 253 21.02 0.90 -25.75
N ARG A 254 20.04 1.19 -24.92
CA ARG A 254 19.71 0.37 -23.74
C ARG A 254 19.38 -1.07 -24.13
N ARG A 255 18.60 -1.27 -25.21
CA ARG A 255 18.36 -2.61 -25.77
C ARG A 255 19.65 -3.29 -26.18
N ARG A 256 20.53 -2.62 -26.94
CA ARG A 256 21.83 -3.22 -27.35
C ARG A 256 22.64 -3.66 -26.16
N ASN A 257 22.77 -2.79 -25.16
CA ASN A 257 23.55 -3.06 -23.95
C ASN A 257 22.90 -4.19 -23.13
N GLY A 258 21.58 -4.20 -23.01
CA GLY A 258 20.84 -5.24 -22.29
C GLY A 258 20.98 -6.62 -22.94
N MET A 259 20.92 -6.66 -24.27
CA MET A 259 21.06 -7.91 -25.04
C MET A 259 22.48 -8.50 -25.06
N GLN A 260 23.50 -7.69 -24.73
CA GLN A 260 24.88 -8.16 -24.58
C GLN A 260 25.15 -8.76 -23.21
N ARG A 261 24.29 -8.51 -22.22
CA ARG A 261 24.43 -9.11 -20.88
C ARG A 261 24.06 -10.59 -20.91
N GLN A 262 24.64 -11.33 -19.97
CA GLN A 262 24.17 -12.69 -19.71
C GLN A 262 22.81 -12.62 -19.01
N LEU A 263 21.75 -12.89 -19.77
CA LEU A 263 20.40 -12.94 -19.23
C LEU A 263 20.15 -14.24 -18.46
N PRO A 264 19.22 -14.24 -17.49
CA PRO A 264 18.80 -15.46 -16.81
C PRO A 264 18.14 -16.44 -17.79
N GLU A 265 18.01 -17.70 -17.39
CA GLU A 265 17.28 -18.70 -18.17
C GLU A 265 15.80 -18.34 -18.24
N ILE A 266 15.23 -18.26 -19.46
CA ILE A 266 13.81 -17.99 -19.69
C ILE A 266 13.26 -19.07 -20.61
N ARG A 267 12.35 -19.90 -20.06
CA ARG A 267 11.77 -21.03 -20.81
C ARG A 267 10.28 -21.17 -20.60
N GLY A 268 9.62 -21.57 -21.68
CA GLY A 268 8.21 -21.93 -21.68
C GLY A 268 7.98 -23.37 -22.15
N TYR A 269 6.90 -23.91 -21.63
CA TYR A 269 6.39 -25.20 -22.00
C TYR A 269 4.89 -25.11 -22.25
N ASP A 270 4.40 -25.89 -23.17
CA ASP A 270 2.97 -26.10 -23.40
C ASP A 270 2.74 -27.52 -23.93
N ALA A 271 1.59 -28.09 -23.64
CA ALA A 271 1.22 -29.42 -24.15
C ALA A 271 0.76 -29.35 -25.61
N ASP A 272 0.31 -28.20 -26.09
CA ASP A 272 -0.18 -28.00 -27.46
C ASP A 272 0.91 -27.41 -28.36
N ALA A 273 1.42 -28.26 -29.26
CA ALA A 273 2.42 -27.87 -30.25
C ALA A 273 1.96 -26.74 -31.20
N LYS A 274 0.64 -26.62 -31.47
CA LYS A 274 0.11 -25.54 -32.33
C LYS A 274 0.24 -24.16 -31.66
N VAL A 275 0.03 -24.13 -30.36
CA VAL A 275 0.16 -22.89 -29.58
C VAL A 275 1.63 -22.46 -29.52
N LEU A 276 2.57 -23.41 -29.41
CA LEU A 276 4.01 -23.14 -29.43
C LEU A 276 4.51 -22.51 -30.71
N PHE A 277 3.93 -22.87 -31.86
CA PHE A 277 4.24 -22.20 -33.14
C PHE A 277 3.96 -20.70 -33.08
N ALA A 278 2.83 -20.30 -32.46
CA ALA A 278 2.51 -18.90 -32.24
C ALA A 278 3.49 -18.24 -31.26
N ALA A 279 3.91 -18.96 -30.21
CA ALA A 279 4.91 -18.46 -29.26
C ALA A 279 6.26 -18.20 -29.94
N GLU A 280 6.75 -19.15 -30.73
CA GLU A 280 8.01 -19.00 -31.48
C GLU A 280 7.96 -17.81 -32.45
N ALA A 281 6.86 -17.67 -33.20
CA ALA A 281 6.67 -16.51 -34.08
C ALA A 281 6.67 -15.19 -33.35
N ASN A 282 6.03 -15.11 -32.18
CA ASN A 282 6.02 -13.89 -31.33
C ASN A 282 7.41 -13.59 -30.75
N ILE A 283 8.13 -14.62 -30.28
CA ILE A 283 9.51 -14.51 -29.77
C ILE A 283 10.44 -13.97 -30.85
N ALA A 284 10.34 -14.53 -32.08
CA ALA A 284 11.13 -14.10 -33.22
C ALA A 284 10.85 -12.64 -33.61
N ARG A 285 9.59 -12.22 -33.64
CA ARG A 285 9.25 -10.81 -33.90
C ARG A 285 9.73 -9.86 -32.79
N ALA A 286 9.81 -10.32 -31.57
CA ALA A 286 10.41 -9.56 -30.48
C ALA A 286 11.95 -9.48 -30.57
N GLY A 287 12.57 -10.32 -31.43
CA GLY A 287 14.02 -10.45 -31.57
C GLY A 287 14.66 -11.09 -30.33
N LEU A 288 14.00 -12.10 -29.76
CA LEU A 288 14.37 -12.76 -28.49
C LEU A 288 14.65 -14.26 -28.64
N GLU A 289 14.90 -14.77 -29.85
CA GLU A 289 15.05 -16.20 -30.14
C GLU A 289 16.24 -16.84 -29.40
N ARG A 290 17.24 -16.04 -29.05
CA ARG A 290 18.40 -16.51 -28.30
C ARG A 290 18.16 -16.51 -26.78
N GLN A 291 17.25 -15.71 -26.30
CA GLN A 291 16.98 -15.45 -24.88
C GLN A 291 15.82 -16.29 -24.34
N VAL A 292 14.82 -16.55 -25.18
CA VAL A 292 13.60 -17.27 -24.79
C VAL A 292 13.49 -18.55 -25.62
N ARG A 293 13.30 -19.67 -24.94
CA ARG A 293 13.08 -20.96 -25.60
C ARG A 293 11.77 -21.59 -25.16
N VAL A 294 11.04 -22.17 -26.07
CA VAL A 294 9.82 -22.92 -25.80
C VAL A 294 9.92 -24.35 -26.29
N SER A 295 9.23 -25.29 -25.65
CA SER A 295 9.21 -26.69 -26.08
C SER A 295 7.90 -27.36 -25.67
N CYS A 296 7.48 -28.36 -26.52
CA CYS A 296 6.28 -29.15 -26.25
C CYS A 296 6.54 -30.11 -25.09
N ARG A 297 5.80 -29.87 -23.98
CA ARG A 297 5.92 -30.68 -22.77
C ARG A 297 4.65 -30.59 -21.92
N PRO A 298 4.07 -31.74 -21.53
CA PRO A 298 2.93 -31.71 -20.60
C PRO A 298 3.36 -31.33 -19.19
N VAL A 299 2.42 -30.82 -18.39
CA VAL A 299 2.66 -30.40 -16.98
C VAL A 299 3.25 -31.52 -16.13
N ALA A 300 2.84 -32.78 -16.37
CA ALA A 300 3.39 -33.96 -15.67
C ALA A 300 4.90 -34.18 -15.88
N ALA A 301 5.47 -33.59 -16.91
CA ALA A 301 6.92 -33.65 -17.17
C ALA A 301 7.65 -32.34 -16.89
N PHE A 302 6.97 -31.37 -16.23
CA PHE A 302 7.55 -30.08 -15.88
C PHE A 302 8.59 -30.22 -14.77
N LYS A 303 9.82 -29.84 -15.08
CA LYS A 303 10.96 -29.89 -14.14
C LYS A 303 11.96 -28.78 -14.44
N VAL A 304 12.84 -28.51 -13.47
CA VAL A 304 13.96 -27.57 -13.68
C VAL A 304 14.82 -28.07 -14.85
N PRO A 305 15.17 -27.20 -15.81
CA PRO A 305 16.06 -27.59 -16.90
C PRO A 305 17.44 -28.07 -16.40
N SER A 306 17.95 -29.17 -16.93
CA SER A 306 19.17 -29.84 -16.43
C SER A 306 20.40 -29.68 -17.33
N HIS A 307 20.31 -28.85 -18.40
CA HIS A 307 21.42 -28.65 -19.34
C HIS A 307 22.58 -27.82 -18.78
N ARG A 308 22.33 -27.09 -17.72
CA ARG A 308 23.29 -26.34 -16.88
C ARG A 308 22.72 -26.16 -15.48
N GLU A 309 23.53 -25.71 -14.54
CA GLU A 309 23.07 -25.29 -13.24
C GLU A 309 22.19 -24.03 -13.38
N ILE A 310 20.98 -24.09 -12.87
CA ILE A 310 19.98 -23.01 -12.94
C ILE A 310 19.69 -22.52 -11.54
N LYS A 311 19.92 -21.22 -11.32
CA LYS A 311 19.60 -20.58 -10.06
C LYS A 311 18.07 -20.54 -9.87
N PRO A 312 17.55 -20.91 -8.68
CA PRO A 312 16.13 -20.77 -8.38
C PRO A 312 15.61 -19.37 -8.71
N GLY A 313 14.42 -19.29 -9.23
CA GLY A 313 13.81 -18.06 -9.72
C GLY A 313 12.30 -18.07 -9.58
N LEU A 314 11.61 -17.73 -10.66
CA LEU A 314 10.16 -17.59 -10.73
C LEU A 314 9.55 -18.60 -11.72
N VAL A 315 8.59 -19.38 -11.25
CA VAL A 315 7.60 -20.04 -12.11
C VAL A 315 6.37 -19.14 -12.17
N LEU A 316 6.01 -18.62 -13.33
CA LEU A 316 4.82 -17.77 -13.49
C LEU A 316 3.99 -18.27 -14.64
N THR A 317 2.71 -18.57 -14.39
CA THR A 317 1.85 -19.18 -15.37
C THR A 317 0.41 -18.65 -15.31
N ASN A 318 -0.26 -18.64 -16.47
CA ASN A 318 -1.68 -18.36 -16.63
C ASN A 318 -2.38 -19.60 -17.19
N PRO A 319 -2.69 -20.60 -16.34
CA PRO A 319 -3.33 -21.82 -16.79
C PRO A 319 -4.76 -21.56 -17.30
N PRO A 320 -5.33 -22.41 -18.16
CA PRO A 320 -6.73 -22.33 -18.52
C PRO A 320 -7.62 -22.49 -17.27
N TYR A 321 -8.71 -21.75 -17.18
CA TYR A 321 -9.63 -21.78 -16.02
C TYR A 321 -11.07 -22.13 -16.39
N GLY A 322 -11.35 -22.51 -17.66
CA GLY A 322 -12.58 -23.08 -18.16
C GLY A 322 -13.86 -22.26 -17.93
N GLU A 323 -14.58 -21.97 -19.00
CA GLU A 323 -15.89 -21.30 -18.90
C GLU A 323 -17.04 -22.32 -18.85
N ARG A 324 -16.79 -23.62 -19.14
CA ARG A 324 -17.81 -24.68 -19.22
C ARG A 324 -17.67 -25.68 -18.06
N LEU A 325 -18.81 -26.07 -17.49
CA LEU A 325 -18.87 -27.02 -16.35
C LEU A 325 -18.16 -28.36 -16.60
N GLY A 326 -18.16 -28.90 -17.83
CA GLY A 326 -17.50 -30.17 -18.15
C GLY A 326 -15.98 -30.11 -18.27
N GLU A 327 -15.41 -28.90 -18.37
CA GLU A 327 -13.96 -28.69 -18.46
C GLU A 327 -13.32 -28.57 -17.07
N GLN A 328 -14.10 -28.28 -16.02
CA GLN A 328 -13.60 -27.97 -14.69
C GLN A 328 -12.91 -29.15 -14.00
N GLU A 329 -13.40 -30.40 -14.19
CA GLU A 329 -12.79 -31.57 -13.55
C GLU A 329 -11.40 -31.88 -14.17
N ALA A 330 -11.27 -31.85 -15.50
CA ALA A 330 -10.00 -32.04 -16.18
C ALA A 330 -8.97 -30.94 -15.82
N LEU A 331 -9.45 -29.70 -15.65
CA LEU A 331 -8.61 -28.59 -15.20
C LEU A 331 -8.18 -28.77 -13.74
N ARG A 332 -9.04 -29.26 -12.88
CA ARG A 332 -8.71 -29.57 -11.48
C ARG A 332 -7.57 -30.57 -11.36
N GLU A 333 -7.59 -31.63 -12.21
CA GLU A 333 -6.49 -32.59 -12.30
C GLU A 333 -5.20 -31.94 -12.80
N THR A 334 -5.28 -31.05 -13.80
CA THR A 334 -4.13 -30.30 -14.33
C THR A 334 -3.48 -29.41 -13.25
N TYR A 335 -4.28 -28.70 -12.46
CA TYR A 335 -3.77 -27.87 -11.36
C TYR A 335 -3.20 -28.73 -10.22
N ALA A 336 -3.80 -29.87 -9.91
CA ALA A 336 -3.27 -30.81 -8.93
C ALA A 336 -1.92 -31.39 -9.38
N GLU A 337 -1.79 -31.75 -10.67
CA GLU A 337 -0.53 -32.20 -11.26
C GLU A 337 0.54 -31.10 -11.20
N LEU A 338 0.19 -29.87 -11.59
CA LEU A 338 1.10 -28.73 -11.47
C LEU A 338 1.61 -28.57 -10.03
N GLY A 339 0.72 -28.68 -9.05
CA GLY A 339 1.09 -28.61 -7.64
C GLY A 339 2.04 -29.73 -7.19
N ARG A 340 1.85 -30.96 -7.70
CA ARG A 340 2.77 -32.08 -7.44
C ARG A 340 4.16 -31.83 -8.00
N GLN A 341 4.24 -31.42 -9.28
CA GLN A 341 5.52 -31.13 -9.96
C GLN A 341 6.26 -29.97 -9.27
N LEU A 342 5.55 -28.90 -8.92
CA LEU A 342 6.15 -27.76 -8.22
C LEU A 342 6.77 -28.16 -6.87
N LYS A 343 6.08 -29.00 -6.09
CA LYS A 343 6.60 -29.47 -4.78
C LYS A 343 7.82 -30.39 -4.95
N ALA A 344 7.82 -31.23 -5.97
CA ALA A 344 8.88 -32.22 -6.19
C ALA A 344 10.14 -31.59 -6.80
N GLU A 345 9.99 -30.72 -7.78
CA GLU A 345 11.08 -30.31 -8.67
C GLU A 345 11.58 -28.87 -8.43
N PHE A 346 10.83 -28.04 -7.68
CA PHE A 346 11.12 -26.58 -7.57
C PHE A 346 11.36 -26.09 -6.14
N PRO A 347 12.12 -26.80 -5.29
CA PRO A 347 12.43 -26.29 -3.96
C PRO A 347 13.22 -24.97 -4.04
N GLY A 348 12.84 -23.97 -3.23
CA GLY A 348 13.47 -22.66 -3.22
C GLY A 348 12.97 -21.70 -4.31
N TRP A 349 11.99 -22.09 -5.12
CA TRP A 349 11.42 -21.24 -6.17
C TRP A 349 10.20 -20.45 -5.66
N LEU A 350 10.04 -19.27 -6.24
CA LEU A 350 8.78 -18.51 -6.14
C LEU A 350 7.87 -18.97 -7.30
N VAL A 351 6.58 -19.10 -7.00
CA VAL A 351 5.57 -19.52 -7.98
C VAL A 351 4.43 -18.51 -8.00
N GLY A 352 4.05 -18.06 -9.19
CA GLY A 352 2.87 -17.24 -9.46
C GLY A 352 1.87 -17.99 -10.35
N ILE A 353 0.62 -18.12 -9.90
CA ILE A 353 -0.48 -18.66 -10.70
C ILE A 353 -1.53 -17.59 -10.85
N PHE A 354 -1.77 -17.18 -12.11
CA PHE A 354 -2.84 -16.23 -12.43
C PHE A 354 -4.07 -16.98 -12.92
N THR A 355 -5.21 -16.83 -12.28
CA THR A 355 -6.41 -17.59 -12.60
C THR A 355 -7.69 -16.78 -12.42
N GLY A 356 -8.66 -16.98 -13.30
CA GLY A 356 -10.05 -16.48 -13.14
C GLY A 356 -10.90 -17.35 -12.21
N ASN A 357 -10.39 -18.54 -11.81
CA ASN A 357 -11.07 -19.44 -10.88
C ASN A 357 -10.16 -19.75 -9.67
N PRO A 358 -10.31 -19.06 -8.54
CA PRO A 358 -9.49 -19.28 -7.35
C PRO A 358 -9.58 -20.69 -6.75
N GLU A 359 -10.71 -21.39 -6.95
CA GLU A 359 -10.88 -22.77 -6.47
C GLU A 359 -9.93 -23.73 -7.18
N LEU A 360 -9.65 -23.51 -8.46
CA LEU A 360 -8.61 -24.27 -9.17
C LEU A 360 -7.21 -23.99 -8.58
N GLY A 361 -6.94 -22.77 -8.14
CA GLY A 361 -5.71 -22.47 -7.42
C GLY A 361 -5.53 -23.32 -6.15
N HIS A 362 -6.60 -23.58 -5.42
CA HIS A 362 -6.57 -24.48 -4.27
C HIS A 362 -6.31 -25.94 -4.63
N ALA A 363 -6.71 -26.38 -5.83
CA ALA A 363 -6.46 -27.74 -6.32
C ALA A 363 -4.96 -28.08 -6.45
N THR A 364 -4.07 -27.09 -6.54
CA THR A 364 -2.62 -27.33 -6.50
C THR A 364 -2.13 -27.91 -5.17
N GLY A 365 -2.92 -27.80 -4.12
CA GLY A 365 -2.52 -28.17 -2.76
C GLY A 365 -1.34 -27.33 -2.22
N LEU A 366 -1.06 -26.19 -2.85
CA LEU A 366 -0.10 -25.19 -2.38
C LEU A 366 -0.83 -24.12 -1.58
N ARG A 367 -0.14 -23.51 -0.61
CA ARG A 367 -0.66 -22.41 0.17
C ARG A 367 -0.05 -21.10 -0.31
N SER A 368 -0.88 -20.20 -0.84
CA SER A 368 -0.42 -18.88 -1.27
C SER A 368 -0.07 -18.01 -0.06
N HIS A 369 1.08 -17.38 -0.10
CA HIS A 369 1.48 -16.39 0.90
C HIS A 369 0.98 -14.99 0.56
N LYS A 370 0.67 -14.70 -0.72
CA LYS A 370 0.17 -13.42 -1.18
C LYS A 370 -0.81 -13.57 -2.33
N GLN A 371 -1.80 -12.69 -2.39
CA GLN A 371 -2.82 -12.72 -3.45
C GLN A 371 -3.11 -11.29 -3.92
N TYR A 372 -3.22 -11.12 -5.24
CA TYR A 372 -3.60 -9.86 -5.86
C TYR A 372 -4.87 -10.05 -6.69
N LYS A 373 -5.87 -9.21 -6.44
CA LYS A 373 -7.09 -9.15 -7.26
C LYS A 373 -6.82 -8.30 -8.50
N LEU A 374 -7.04 -8.86 -9.65
CA LEU A 374 -6.78 -8.26 -10.96
C LEU A 374 -7.95 -8.57 -11.90
N TYR A 375 -7.88 -8.07 -13.13
CA TYR A 375 -8.91 -8.32 -14.14
C TYR A 375 -8.25 -8.73 -15.45
N ASN A 376 -8.67 -9.87 -16.01
CA ASN A 376 -8.34 -10.26 -17.37
C ASN A 376 -9.49 -9.84 -18.31
N GLY A 377 -9.39 -8.64 -18.88
CA GLY A 377 -10.52 -8.01 -19.55
C GLY A 377 -11.63 -7.67 -18.57
N SER A 378 -12.80 -8.29 -18.74
CA SER A 378 -13.95 -8.17 -17.81
C SER A 378 -13.96 -9.25 -16.72
N ILE A 379 -13.08 -10.26 -16.82
CA ILE A 379 -13.07 -11.43 -15.92
C ILE A 379 -12.31 -11.09 -14.64
N PRO A 380 -12.96 -11.11 -13.45
CA PRO A 380 -12.27 -11.01 -12.18
C PRO A 380 -11.29 -12.17 -12.02
N SER A 381 -10.04 -11.88 -11.76
CA SER A 381 -8.97 -12.87 -11.69
C SER A 381 -8.07 -12.62 -10.48
N GLN A 382 -7.25 -13.58 -10.11
CA GLN A 382 -6.32 -13.46 -9.00
C GLN A 382 -4.94 -13.97 -9.39
N LEU A 383 -3.91 -13.24 -8.97
CA LEU A 383 -2.55 -13.75 -8.93
C LEU A 383 -2.29 -14.32 -7.54
N LEU A 384 -2.01 -15.61 -7.48
CA LEU A 384 -1.66 -16.34 -6.27
C LEU A 384 -0.16 -16.56 -6.25
N LEU A 385 0.54 -16.12 -5.21
CA LEU A 385 1.98 -16.30 -5.03
C LEU A 385 2.27 -17.35 -3.97
N PHE A 386 3.25 -18.24 -4.25
CA PHE A 386 3.66 -19.36 -3.40
C PHE A 386 5.18 -19.40 -3.31
N GLU A 387 5.71 -19.81 -2.17
CA GLU A 387 7.11 -20.18 -2.01
C GLU A 387 7.22 -21.70 -1.84
N ILE A 388 8.05 -22.35 -2.66
CA ILE A 388 8.32 -23.78 -2.54
C ILE A 388 9.53 -23.97 -1.62
N ARG A 389 9.31 -24.40 -0.38
CA ARG A 389 10.39 -24.63 0.59
C ARG A 389 11.17 -25.89 0.28
N ALA A 390 12.50 -25.85 0.45
CA ALA A 390 13.36 -27.03 0.28
C ALA A 390 13.07 -28.07 1.37
N ALA A 391 13.07 -29.36 0.99
CA ALA A 391 12.82 -30.49 1.89
C ALA A 391 13.83 -30.60 3.08
N ALA A 392 15.01 -29.97 2.96
CA ALA A 392 16.03 -29.97 4.02
C ALA A 392 15.69 -29.07 5.22
N GLU A 393 14.77 -28.09 5.09
CA GLU A 393 14.22 -27.33 6.21
C GLU A 393 12.99 -28.02 6.84
N ALA A 394 12.53 -29.11 6.24
CA ALA A 394 11.43 -29.96 6.72
C ALA A 394 11.90 -31.23 7.45
N GLY A 395 13.18 -31.32 7.81
CA GLY A 395 13.80 -32.46 8.53
C GLY A 395 13.41 -32.54 9.99
N GLY A 396 12.12 -32.68 10.26
CA GLY A 396 11.50 -33.01 11.52
C GLY A 396 10.10 -33.56 11.25
N GLN A 397 10.00 -34.88 11.08
CA GLN A 397 8.79 -35.68 10.93
C GLN A 397 8.01 -35.59 9.62
N ALA A 398 8.18 -36.64 8.80
CA ALA A 398 7.26 -37.03 7.75
C ALA A 398 5.83 -37.22 8.29
N GLY A 399 4.98 -36.22 8.06
CA GLY A 399 3.55 -36.25 8.37
C GLY A 399 2.83 -35.52 7.24
N THR A 400 1.99 -36.22 6.53
CA THR A 400 1.07 -35.76 5.50
C THR A 400 0.24 -34.56 5.98
N GLY A 401 0.40 -33.38 5.34
CA GLY A 401 -0.36 -32.18 5.64
C GLY A 401 0.57 -31.05 6.09
N GLY A 402 0.37 -29.80 5.60
CA GLY A 402 0.94 -28.62 6.22
C GLY A 402 0.69 -28.63 7.72
N PRO A 403 1.41 -27.87 8.57
CA PRO A 403 1.29 -27.99 9.99
C PRO A 403 -0.18 -27.84 10.37
N ARG A 404 -0.85 -28.95 10.63
CA ARG A 404 -2.19 -28.94 11.20
C ARG A 404 -2.09 -28.20 12.51
N LEU A 405 -2.81 -27.10 12.59
CA LEU A 405 -3.08 -26.49 13.88
C LEU A 405 -3.74 -27.58 14.75
N SER A 406 -3.43 -27.67 16.02
CA SER A 406 -4.25 -28.44 16.94
C SER A 406 -5.69 -27.95 16.88
N ALA A 407 -6.67 -28.77 17.29
CA ALA A 407 -8.07 -28.31 17.29
C ALA A 407 -8.25 -27.02 18.11
N GLU A 408 -7.46 -26.87 19.16
CA GLU A 408 -7.40 -25.67 20.00
C GLU A 408 -6.81 -24.48 19.25
N ALA A 409 -5.72 -24.66 18.52
CA ALA A 409 -5.10 -23.62 17.71
C ALA A 409 -5.95 -23.24 16.49
N GLU A 410 -6.73 -24.19 15.91
CA GLU A 410 -7.73 -23.89 14.85
C GLU A 410 -8.85 -22.97 15.37
N MET A 411 -9.29 -23.16 16.61
CA MET A 411 -10.30 -22.27 17.23
C MET A 411 -9.79 -20.84 17.31
N VAL A 412 -8.54 -20.64 17.73
CA VAL A 412 -7.87 -19.32 17.74
C VAL A 412 -7.71 -18.77 16.34
N ALA A 413 -7.25 -19.59 15.40
CA ALA A 413 -7.06 -19.19 14.00
C ALA A 413 -8.36 -18.71 13.34
N ASN A 414 -9.47 -19.40 13.61
CA ASN A 414 -10.79 -19.00 13.14
C ASN A 414 -11.22 -17.65 13.74
N ARG A 415 -10.94 -17.42 15.03
CA ARG A 415 -11.23 -16.15 15.70
C ARG A 415 -10.39 -15.02 15.10
N LEU A 416 -9.08 -15.22 14.94
CA LEU A 416 -8.19 -14.23 14.31
C LEU A 416 -8.61 -13.90 12.88
N SER A 417 -8.98 -14.93 12.09
CA SER A 417 -9.49 -14.74 10.71
C SER A 417 -10.80 -13.93 10.69
N LYS A 418 -11.69 -14.12 11.65
CA LYS A 418 -12.92 -13.32 11.78
C LYS A 418 -12.60 -11.87 12.14
N ASN A 419 -11.70 -11.64 13.08
CA ASN A 419 -11.28 -10.32 13.50
C ASN A 419 -10.57 -9.57 12.35
N LEU A 420 -9.71 -10.26 11.59
CA LEU A 420 -9.04 -9.69 10.43
C LEU A 420 -10.02 -9.24 9.35
N ARG A 421 -11.11 -9.99 9.13
CA ARG A 421 -12.19 -9.60 8.20
C ARG A 421 -12.97 -8.37 8.67
N THR A 422 -13.15 -8.17 9.97
CA THR A 422 -13.95 -7.08 10.55
C THR A 422 -13.10 -5.89 10.96
N THR A 423 -12.18 -6.08 11.91
CA THR A 423 -11.30 -5.02 12.44
C THR A 423 -10.22 -4.65 11.43
N GLY A 424 -9.62 -5.65 10.77
CA GLY A 424 -8.64 -5.39 9.69
C GLY A 424 -9.24 -4.66 8.49
N LYS A 425 -10.51 -4.94 8.13
CA LYS A 425 -11.21 -4.17 7.09
C LYS A 425 -11.45 -2.73 7.50
N TRP A 426 -11.83 -2.50 8.76
CA TRP A 426 -11.99 -1.16 9.32
C TRP A 426 -10.67 -0.40 9.34
N ALA A 427 -9.58 -1.01 9.83
CA ALA A 427 -8.25 -0.42 9.87
C ALA A 427 -7.77 -0.01 8.47
N ARG A 428 -7.88 -0.90 7.48
CA ARG A 428 -7.54 -0.59 6.08
C ARG A 428 -8.37 0.54 5.49
N LYS A 429 -9.68 0.60 5.81
CA LYS A 429 -10.56 1.70 5.36
C LYS A 429 -10.16 3.04 5.99
N GLY A 430 -9.67 3.01 7.23
CA GLY A 430 -9.18 4.17 7.98
C GLY A 430 -7.72 4.56 7.66
N GLY A 431 -7.01 3.79 6.81
CA GLY A 431 -5.58 4.01 6.53
C GLY A 431 -4.68 3.73 7.74
N LEU A 432 -5.11 2.88 8.68
CA LEU A 432 -4.36 2.60 9.90
C LEU A 432 -3.31 1.51 9.67
N SER A 433 -2.06 1.82 9.95
CA SER A 433 -0.94 0.88 9.89
C SER A 433 -0.75 0.08 11.19
N CYS A 434 -1.28 0.58 12.31
CA CYS A 434 -1.17 -0.06 13.62
C CYS A 434 -2.54 -0.16 14.30
N TYR A 435 -2.92 -1.36 14.77
CA TYR A 435 -4.20 -1.56 15.45
C TYR A 435 -4.22 -2.86 16.26
N ARG A 436 -5.12 -2.93 17.25
CA ARG A 436 -5.37 -4.16 18.03
C ARG A 436 -6.29 -5.10 17.26
N LEU A 437 -5.80 -6.31 16.99
CA LEU A 437 -6.57 -7.34 16.28
C LEU A 437 -7.35 -8.24 17.25
N TYR A 438 -6.79 -8.54 18.42
CA TYR A 438 -7.33 -9.49 19.39
C TYR A 438 -7.11 -8.97 20.81
N ASP A 439 -8.12 -9.11 21.69
CA ASP A 439 -8.03 -8.73 23.11
C ASP A 439 -8.80 -9.75 23.97
N ALA A 440 -8.16 -10.85 24.33
CA ALA A 440 -8.72 -11.94 25.13
C ALA A 440 -10.11 -12.40 24.63
N ASP A 441 -10.29 -12.48 23.31
CA ASP A 441 -11.55 -12.86 22.66
C ASP A 441 -12.04 -14.25 23.06
N LEU A 442 -11.10 -15.13 23.39
CA LEU A 442 -11.33 -16.47 23.91
C LEU A 442 -10.75 -16.54 25.33
N PRO A 443 -11.55 -16.95 26.34
CA PRO A 443 -11.10 -16.98 27.75
C PRO A 443 -9.86 -17.82 27.98
N GLU A 444 -9.69 -18.90 27.19
CA GLU A 444 -8.56 -19.83 27.29
C GLU A 444 -7.25 -19.19 26.77
N TYR A 445 -7.34 -18.17 25.92
CA TYR A 445 -6.22 -17.49 25.27
C TYR A 445 -6.19 -16.02 25.69
N ALA A 446 -5.87 -15.80 26.95
CA ALA A 446 -5.85 -14.47 27.56
C ALA A 446 -4.61 -13.67 27.10
N ALA A 447 -4.69 -13.03 25.95
CA ALA A 447 -3.64 -12.19 25.39
C ALA A 447 -4.22 -11.02 24.59
N ALA A 448 -3.41 -10.00 24.37
CA ALA A 448 -3.66 -8.99 23.34
C ALA A 448 -2.71 -9.22 22.15
N ILE A 449 -3.20 -8.97 20.93
CA ILE A 449 -2.40 -9.03 19.70
C ILE A 449 -2.57 -7.72 18.97
N ASP A 450 -1.49 -6.96 18.91
CA ASP A 450 -1.40 -5.70 18.19
C ASP A 450 -0.62 -5.90 16.90
N LEU A 451 -1.13 -5.39 15.79
CA LEU A 451 -0.48 -5.43 14.48
C LEU A 451 0.16 -4.09 14.17
N TYR A 452 1.34 -4.15 13.56
CA TYR A 452 2.11 -3.00 13.10
C TYR A 452 2.56 -3.26 11.67
N ARG A 453 2.33 -2.30 10.79
CA ARG A 453 2.89 -2.30 9.43
C ARG A 453 3.95 -1.24 9.32
N SER A 454 5.18 -1.62 8.97
CA SER A 454 6.25 -0.67 8.75
C SER A 454 6.05 0.15 7.47
N LEU A 455 6.78 1.25 7.34
CA LEU A 455 6.80 2.07 6.12
C LEU A 455 7.34 1.29 4.91
N GLU A 456 8.20 0.31 5.15
CA GLU A 456 8.74 -0.61 4.14
C GLU A 456 7.72 -1.68 3.72
N GLY A 457 6.55 -1.72 4.38
CA GLY A 457 5.45 -2.65 4.06
C GLY A 457 5.56 -4.01 4.74
N GLU A 458 6.49 -4.20 5.69
CA GLU A 458 6.57 -5.41 6.51
C GLU A 458 5.53 -5.40 7.64
N ASP A 459 4.92 -6.55 7.89
CA ASP A 459 3.96 -6.75 8.98
C ASP A 459 4.62 -7.38 10.20
N PHE A 460 4.30 -6.84 11.38
CA PHE A 460 4.77 -7.30 12.68
C PHE A 460 3.58 -7.55 13.61
N ALA A 461 3.70 -8.52 14.49
CA ALA A 461 2.72 -8.79 15.55
C ALA A 461 3.37 -8.65 16.93
N HIS A 462 2.69 -7.98 17.83
CA HIS A 462 3.05 -7.90 19.24
C HIS A 462 2.02 -8.65 20.07
N VAL A 463 2.44 -9.78 20.65
CA VAL A 463 1.60 -10.64 21.49
C VAL A 463 1.90 -10.35 22.96
N GLN A 464 0.93 -9.80 23.67
CA GLN A 464 1.01 -9.50 25.09
C GLN A 464 0.18 -10.54 25.85
N GLU A 465 0.83 -11.52 26.49
CA GLU A 465 0.13 -12.49 27.31
C GLU A 465 -0.37 -11.86 28.61
N TYR A 466 -1.63 -12.03 28.93
CA TYR A 466 -2.17 -11.73 30.25
C TYR A 466 -1.90 -12.90 31.18
N ARG A 467 -1.44 -12.59 32.39
CA ARG A 467 -1.15 -13.65 33.39
C ARG A 467 -2.33 -14.58 33.55
N ALA A 468 -2.08 -15.86 33.35
CA ALA A 468 -3.07 -16.91 33.59
C ALA A 468 -3.53 -16.91 35.06
N PRO A 469 -4.82 -17.20 35.35
CA PRO A 469 -5.28 -17.44 36.73
C PRO A 469 -4.42 -18.48 37.44
N ALA A 470 -4.19 -18.30 38.75
CA ALA A 470 -3.33 -19.18 39.55
C ALA A 470 -3.71 -20.65 39.51
N GLN A 471 -4.94 -20.96 39.10
CA GLN A 471 -5.47 -22.33 38.98
C GLN A 471 -5.02 -23.05 37.69
N ILE A 472 -4.43 -22.34 36.72
CA ILE A 472 -3.97 -22.93 35.46
C ILE A 472 -2.50 -23.31 35.62
N PRO A 473 -2.11 -24.59 35.43
CA PRO A 473 -0.72 -24.99 35.44
C PRO A 473 0.12 -24.23 34.42
N GLU A 474 1.34 -23.86 34.79
CA GLU A 474 2.24 -23.04 33.95
C GLU A 474 2.53 -23.71 32.61
N GLU A 475 2.69 -25.04 32.56
CA GLU A 475 2.88 -25.79 31.31
C GLU A 475 1.69 -25.63 30.34
N LYS A 476 0.47 -25.63 30.87
CA LYS A 476 -0.75 -25.46 30.10
C LYS A 476 -0.86 -24.01 29.55
N ALA A 477 -0.47 -23.02 30.35
CA ALA A 477 -0.40 -21.62 29.92
C ALA A 477 0.64 -21.47 28.79
N ARG A 478 1.83 -22.02 28.94
CA ARG A 478 2.87 -22.01 27.90
C ARG A 478 2.46 -22.76 26.62
N ALA A 479 1.73 -23.88 26.75
CA ALA A 479 1.20 -24.59 25.58
C ALA A 479 0.21 -23.73 24.82
N ARG A 480 -0.74 -23.08 25.50
CA ARG A 480 -1.72 -22.14 24.90
C ARG A 480 -1.06 -20.94 24.22
N LEU A 481 -0.02 -20.40 24.85
CA LEU A 481 0.74 -19.30 24.22
C LEU A 481 1.40 -19.74 22.91
N ARG A 482 2.02 -20.95 22.87
CA ARG A 482 2.58 -21.51 21.65
C ARG A 482 1.53 -21.71 20.55
N GLU A 483 0.35 -22.20 20.91
CA GLU A 483 -0.78 -22.36 20.00
C GLU A 483 -1.28 -21.02 19.46
N LEU A 484 -1.38 -20.01 20.33
CA LEU A 484 -1.76 -18.65 19.95
C LEU A 484 -0.75 -18.05 18.96
N VAL A 485 0.54 -18.12 19.27
CA VAL A 485 1.62 -17.61 18.40
C VAL A 485 1.62 -18.35 17.05
N ARG A 486 1.40 -19.66 17.08
CA ARG A 486 1.29 -20.44 15.85
C ARG A 486 0.08 -20.05 15.00
N ALA A 487 -1.06 -19.78 15.64
CA ALA A 487 -2.24 -19.28 14.95
C ALA A 487 -1.99 -17.87 14.35
N VAL A 488 -1.26 -16.99 15.05
CA VAL A 488 -0.83 -15.68 14.55
C VAL A 488 0.03 -15.83 13.31
N GLU A 489 1.09 -16.65 13.38
CA GLU A 489 1.99 -16.94 12.26
C GLU A 489 1.22 -17.42 11.02
N VAL A 490 0.30 -18.36 11.24
CA VAL A 490 -0.46 -19.01 10.16
C VAL A 490 -1.53 -18.11 9.56
N VAL A 491 -2.29 -17.37 10.37
CA VAL A 491 -3.44 -16.57 9.90
C VAL A 491 -3.01 -15.22 9.34
N LEU A 492 -1.97 -14.62 9.92
CA LEU A 492 -1.52 -13.27 9.54
C LEU A 492 -0.37 -13.31 8.54
N ASP A 493 0.18 -14.51 8.28
CA ASP A 493 1.34 -14.71 7.41
C ASP A 493 2.57 -13.89 7.86
N ILE A 494 2.74 -13.75 9.18
CA ILE A 494 3.84 -13.02 9.79
C ILE A 494 4.92 -14.02 10.21
N PRO A 495 6.15 -13.94 9.71
CA PRO A 495 7.22 -14.84 10.09
C PRO A 495 7.54 -14.70 11.58
N GLN A 496 7.92 -15.81 12.23
CA GLN A 496 8.16 -15.85 13.67
C GLN A 496 9.15 -14.77 14.15
N ARG A 497 10.16 -14.43 13.34
CA ARG A 497 11.09 -13.33 13.63
C ARG A 497 10.44 -11.96 13.77
N ASN A 498 9.25 -11.77 13.19
CA ASN A 498 8.47 -10.53 13.23
C ASN A 498 7.36 -10.57 14.31
N ILE A 499 7.31 -11.63 15.11
CA ILE A 499 6.38 -11.77 16.22
C ILE A 499 7.13 -11.53 17.53
N SER A 500 6.78 -10.47 18.23
CA SER A 500 7.28 -10.16 19.56
C SER A 500 6.31 -10.69 20.61
N ILE A 501 6.83 -11.39 21.62
CA ILE A 501 6.02 -11.98 22.69
C ILE A 501 6.44 -11.35 24.03
N LYS A 502 5.48 -10.80 24.78
CA LYS A 502 5.73 -10.26 26.11
C LYS A 502 4.69 -10.74 27.11
N GLU A 503 5.15 -11.11 28.31
CA GLU A 503 4.28 -11.41 29.44
C GLU A 503 3.96 -10.11 30.20
N ARG A 504 2.68 -9.79 30.37
CA ARG A 504 2.23 -8.64 31.15
C ARG A 504 2.07 -9.05 32.62
N ARG A 505 3.12 -8.88 33.42
CA ARG A 505 3.06 -9.09 34.87
C ARG A 505 2.32 -7.92 35.54
N ARG A 506 1.26 -8.22 36.31
CA ARG A 506 0.72 -7.23 37.25
C ARG A 506 1.80 -6.92 38.30
N HIS A 507 2.17 -5.67 38.47
CA HIS A 507 3.10 -5.26 39.52
C HIS A 507 2.53 -5.64 40.89
N SER A 508 3.17 -6.55 41.57
CA SER A 508 3.00 -6.69 43.02
C SER A 508 3.71 -5.51 43.68
N HIS A 509 3.14 -4.99 44.78
CA HIS A 509 3.62 -3.78 45.51
C HIS A 509 5.07 -3.88 46.08
N LYS A 510 5.88 -4.85 45.68
CA LYS A 510 7.26 -5.08 46.16
C LYS A 510 8.27 -5.33 45.04
N GLY A 511 8.38 -4.42 44.10
CA GLY A 511 9.42 -4.52 43.04
C GLY A 511 9.90 -3.14 42.57
N ARG A 512 11.13 -2.81 42.92
CA ARG A 512 11.82 -1.56 42.46
C ARG A 512 11.88 -1.51 40.95
N GLY A 513 11.36 -0.47 40.34
CA GLY A 513 11.87 0.25 39.17
C GLY A 513 12.21 -0.54 37.91
N SER A 514 11.31 -1.40 37.35
CA SER A 514 11.64 -2.13 36.11
C SER A 514 10.96 -1.59 34.84
N GLN A 515 10.12 -0.57 34.92
CA GLN A 515 9.34 -0.05 33.79
C GLN A 515 10.21 0.64 32.73
N TYR A 516 11.39 1.14 33.13
CA TYR A 516 12.30 1.91 32.28
C TYR A 516 13.58 1.12 31.88
N GLN A 517 13.69 -0.16 32.25
CA GLN A 517 14.86 -0.95 31.93
C GLN A 517 14.73 -1.62 30.56
N ARG A 518 15.80 -1.53 29.78
CA ARG A 518 15.99 -2.29 28.55
C ARG A 518 15.97 -3.78 28.89
N ARG A 519 15.14 -4.55 28.20
CA ARG A 519 14.93 -6.00 28.47
C ARG A 519 15.76 -6.87 27.54
N ASP A 520 16.00 -6.38 26.34
CA ASP A 520 16.79 -7.06 25.31
C ASP A 520 17.70 -6.02 24.63
N ASP A 521 18.67 -6.47 23.90
CA ASP A 521 19.68 -5.64 23.24
C ASP A 521 19.68 -5.86 21.71
N SER A 522 18.48 -6.16 21.16
CA SER A 522 18.33 -6.45 19.73
C SER A 522 18.64 -5.24 18.86
N GLY A 523 18.43 -4.03 19.38
CA GLY A 523 18.55 -2.78 18.64
C GLY A 523 17.54 -2.64 17.50
N ARG A 524 16.53 -3.53 17.43
CA ARG A 524 15.62 -3.64 16.31
C ARG A 524 14.44 -2.68 16.46
N SER A 525 14.40 -1.65 15.62
CA SER A 525 13.29 -0.73 15.51
C SER A 525 12.87 -0.56 14.06
N PHE A 526 11.66 -0.07 13.83
CA PHE A 526 11.12 0.25 12.51
C PHE A 526 10.16 1.45 12.60
N TRP A 527 9.83 2.04 11.46
CA TRP A 527 8.96 3.20 11.40
C TRP A 527 7.55 2.80 10.96
N VAL A 528 6.55 3.39 11.60
CA VAL A 528 5.12 3.23 11.27
C VAL A 528 4.50 4.59 11.01
N GLU A 529 3.40 4.62 10.26
CA GLU A 529 2.65 5.84 9.97
C GLU A 529 1.35 5.87 10.75
N GLU A 530 0.98 7.03 11.31
CA GLU A 530 -0.33 7.32 11.88
C GLU A 530 -0.80 8.69 11.43
N TYR A 531 -1.77 8.76 10.51
CA TYR A 531 -2.36 10.00 9.99
C TYR A 531 -1.33 11.01 9.46
N GLY A 532 -0.34 10.53 8.71
CA GLY A 532 0.73 11.33 8.14
C GLY A 532 1.87 11.68 9.09
N ALA A 533 1.85 11.19 10.34
CA ALA A 533 2.98 11.22 11.25
C ALA A 533 3.74 9.90 11.22
N GLU A 534 5.05 9.96 11.26
CA GLU A 534 5.92 8.78 11.29
C GLU A 534 6.49 8.57 12.69
N PHE A 535 6.34 7.36 13.25
CA PHE A 535 6.80 7.03 14.59
C PHE A 535 7.71 5.83 14.60
N GLU A 536 8.80 5.91 15.37
CA GLU A 536 9.67 4.77 15.62
C GLU A 536 9.01 3.81 16.62
N VAL A 537 9.00 2.53 16.29
CA VAL A 537 8.46 1.44 17.10
C VAL A 537 9.56 0.42 17.39
N ASN A 538 9.63 -0.04 18.64
CA ASN A 538 10.49 -1.14 19.05
C ASN A 538 9.67 -2.15 19.86
N LEU A 539 9.46 -3.34 19.31
CA LEU A 539 8.63 -4.37 19.92
C LEU A 539 9.42 -5.29 20.86
N TRP A 540 10.74 -5.23 20.89
CA TRP A 540 11.57 -6.22 21.58
C TRP A 540 12.26 -5.67 22.83
N ASP A 541 12.96 -4.55 22.74
CA ASP A 541 13.92 -4.12 23.74
C ASP A 541 13.30 -3.46 24.97
N TYR A 542 12.11 -2.86 24.84
CA TYR A 542 11.44 -2.13 25.91
C TYR A 542 10.10 -2.78 26.29
N LEU A 543 9.58 -2.43 27.46
CA LEU A 543 8.25 -2.91 27.88
C LEU A 543 7.16 -2.35 26.96
N ASP A 544 7.20 -1.06 26.72
CA ASP A 544 6.28 -0.34 25.83
C ASP A 544 6.86 -0.22 24.43
N THR A 545 6.01 -0.11 23.42
CA THR A 545 6.39 -0.24 22.01
C THR A 545 6.83 1.05 21.34
N GLY A 546 6.72 2.19 22.02
CA GLY A 546 6.98 3.52 21.48
C GLY A 546 5.73 4.30 21.08
N ILE A 547 4.59 3.63 20.94
CA ILE A 547 3.29 4.25 20.66
C ILE A 547 2.17 3.51 21.38
N PHE A 548 1.28 4.25 22.04
CA PHE A 548 0.07 3.70 22.66
C PHE A 548 -1.07 3.75 21.65
N LEU A 549 -1.50 2.59 21.17
CA LEU A 549 -2.51 2.49 20.11
C LEU A 549 -3.90 2.96 20.56
N ASP A 550 -4.26 2.76 21.82
CA ASP A 550 -5.51 3.20 22.41
C ASP A 550 -5.63 4.75 22.48
N HIS A 551 -4.51 5.46 22.51
CA HIS A 551 -4.46 6.92 22.49
C HIS A 551 -4.53 7.55 21.09
N ARG A 552 -4.69 6.77 20.03
CA ARG A 552 -4.82 7.26 18.65
C ARG A 552 -5.90 8.33 18.51
N PRO A 553 -7.16 8.14 18.99
CA PRO A 553 -8.19 9.18 18.92
C PRO A 553 -7.86 10.41 19.78
N VAL A 554 -7.19 10.23 20.91
CA VAL A 554 -6.74 11.33 21.78
C VAL A 554 -5.71 12.21 21.05
N ARG A 555 -4.75 11.59 20.38
CA ARG A 555 -3.76 12.30 19.54
C ARG A 555 -4.43 13.07 18.40
N GLN A 556 -5.44 12.47 17.74
CA GLN A 556 -6.21 13.16 16.70
C GLN A 556 -7.01 14.33 17.26
N HIS A 557 -7.61 14.18 18.44
CA HIS A 557 -8.33 15.27 19.11
C HIS A 557 -7.37 16.42 19.44
N LEU A 558 -6.20 16.13 20.00
CA LEU A 558 -5.13 17.11 20.22
C LEU A 558 -4.75 17.84 18.93
N ARG A 559 -4.59 17.12 17.83
CA ARG A 559 -4.27 17.69 16.52
C ARG A 559 -5.32 18.69 16.06
N THR A 560 -6.61 18.41 16.27
CA THR A 560 -7.69 19.34 15.90
C THR A 560 -7.73 20.60 16.77
N LEU A 561 -7.27 20.50 18.01
CA LEU A 561 -7.24 21.62 18.96
C LEU A 561 -5.99 22.51 18.82
N ALA A 562 -4.94 22.06 18.15
CA ALA A 562 -3.59 22.59 18.28
C ALA A 562 -3.27 23.81 17.40
N SER A 563 -4.07 24.11 16.37
CA SER A 563 -3.76 25.16 15.39
C SER A 563 -3.51 26.53 16.04
N GLY A 564 -2.32 27.08 15.80
CA GLY A 564 -1.87 28.38 16.30
C GLY A 564 -1.58 28.42 17.81
N LYS A 565 -1.68 27.30 18.53
CA LYS A 565 -1.62 27.26 20.01
C LYS A 565 -0.23 26.89 20.53
N LYS A 566 0.03 27.28 21.78
CA LYS A 566 1.17 26.81 22.58
C LYS A 566 0.75 25.58 23.39
N LEU A 567 1.44 24.46 23.17
CA LEU A 567 1.18 23.17 23.84
C LEU A 567 2.17 22.92 24.98
N LEU A 568 1.67 22.46 26.11
CA LEU A 568 2.46 21.76 27.13
C LEU A 568 2.07 20.27 27.15
N ASN A 569 3.03 19.37 26.95
CA ASN A 569 2.84 17.93 27.03
C ASN A 569 3.65 17.38 28.21
N LEU A 570 2.96 16.94 29.27
CA LEU A 570 3.55 16.41 30.48
C LEU A 570 3.46 14.89 30.52
N PHE A 571 4.54 14.24 30.97
CA PHE A 571 4.74 12.78 30.82
C PHE A 571 4.72 12.38 29.35
N CYS A 572 5.49 13.12 28.55
CA CYS A 572 5.35 13.10 27.08
C CYS A 572 5.80 11.79 26.42
N TYR A 573 6.44 10.89 27.17
CA TYR A 573 6.93 9.60 26.67
C TYR A 573 7.78 9.78 25.40
N THR A 574 7.43 9.15 24.27
CA THR A 574 8.12 9.28 23.00
C THR A 574 7.65 10.48 22.14
N GLY A 575 6.86 11.36 22.71
CA GLY A 575 6.43 12.62 22.11
C GLY A 575 5.38 12.50 20.98
N THR A 576 4.73 11.35 20.84
CA THR A 576 3.76 11.09 19.74
C THR A 576 2.58 12.07 19.74
N ALA A 577 2.11 12.48 20.91
CA ALA A 577 1.05 13.48 21.07
C ALA A 577 1.49 14.86 20.56
N THR A 578 2.72 15.26 20.87
CA THR A 578 3.31 16.53 20.40
C THR A 578 3.50 16.54 18.90
N VAL A 579 3.96 15.44 18.30
CA VAL A 579 4.10 15.32 16.84
C VAL A 579 2.76 15.53 16.15
N GLN A 580 1.70 14.86 16.60
CA GLN A 580 0.36 15.04 16.02
C GLN A 580 -0.16 16.46 16.20
N ALA A 581 0.07 17.09 17.36
CA ALA A 581 -0.30 18.48 17.58
C ALA A 581 0.49 19.44 16.65
N ALA A 582 1.79 19.21 16.45
CA ALA A 582 2.62 20.01 15.53
C ALA A 582 2.12 19.91 14.09
N LEU A 583 1.77 18.71 13.62
CA LEU A 583 1.14 18.52 12.31
C LEU A 583 -0.25 19.14 12.21
N GLY A 584 -0.92 19.38 13.35
CA GLY A 584 -2.15 20.16 13.45
C GLY A 584 -1.95 21.68 13.46
N GLY A 585 -0.72 22.15 13.28
CA GLY A 585 -0.39 23.59 13.24
C GLY A 585 -0.11 24.21 14.60
N CYS A 586 0.30 23.42 15.61
CA CYS A 586 0.77 23.92 16.89
C CYS A 586 1.92 24.92 16.69
N ALA A 587 1.81 26.12 17.26
CA ALA A 587 2.82 27.17 17.06
C ALA A 587 4.11 26.87 17.82
N GLN A 588 4.00 26.40 19.05
CA GLN A 588 5.12 26.05 19.94
C GLN A 588 4.70 24.93 20.89
N SER A 589 5.64 24.09 21.31
CA SER A 589 5.40 23.08 22.33
C SER A 589 6.56 22.92 23.31
N THR A 590 6.21 22.57 24.55
CA THR A 590 7.15 22.10 25.57
C THR A 590 6.72 20.69 25.97
N SER A 591 7.60 19.71 25.78
CA SER A 591 7.35 18.30 26.11
C SER A 591 8.29 17.87 27.22
N VAL A 592 7.73 17.47 28.36
CA VAL A 592 8.47 17.17 29.59
C VAL A 592 8.37 15.70 29.93
N ASP A 593 9.49 15.04 30.12
CA ASP A 593 9.60 13.66 30.64
C ASP A 593 10.95 13.49 31.38
N MET A 594 10.94 12.66 32.41
CA MET A 594 12.15 12.40 33.20
C MET A 594 13.08 11.33 32.61
N SER A 595 12.59 10.58 31.63
CA SER A 595 13.33 9.46 31.03
C SER A 595 14.23 9.94 29.89
N LYS A 596 15.53 9.91 30.10
CA LYS A 596 16.53 10.23 29.07
C LYS A 596 16.34 9.36 27.80
N THR A 597 15.99 8.09 27.98
CA THR A 597 15.74 7.17 26.88
C THR A 597 14.53 7.61 26.05
N TYR A 598 13.42 7.96 26.70
CA TYR A 598 12.20 8.39 26.00
C TYR A 598 12.36 9.79 25.39
N GLN A 599 13.11 10.68 26.04
CA GLN A 599 13.46 11.98 25.45
C GLN A 599 14.31 11.84 24.17
N ALA A 600 15.30 10.93 24.18
CA ALA A 600 16.07 10.62 22.97
C ALA A 600 15.20 10.01 21.86
N TRP A 601 14.21 9.18 22.23
CA TRP A 601 13.24 8.61 21.28
C TRP A 601 12.31 9.69 20.73
N ALA A 602 11.79 10.55 21.58
CA ALA A 602 10.98 11.72 21.17
C ALA A 602 11.76 12.62 20.20
N ALA A 603 13.04 12.84 20.46
CA ALA A 603 13.90 13.64 19.57
C ALA A 603 14.05 13.00 18.16
N ARG A 604 14.09 11.66 18.06
CA ARG A 604 14.08 10.98 16.76
C ARG A 604 12.73 11.13 16.07
N ASN A 605 11.62 10.97 16.79
CA ASN A 605 10.28 11.19 16.25
C ASN A 605 10.09 12.63 15.76
N PHE A 606 10.54 13.63 16.53
CA PHE A 606 10.47 15.05 16.15
C PHE A 606 11.25 15.32 14.86
N ARG A 607 12.49 14.86 14.82
CA ARG A 607 13.35 15.02 13.63
C ARG A 607 12.75 14.36 12.39
N ARG A 608 12.22 13.16 12.53
CA ARG A 608 11.61 12.39 11.44
C ARG A 608 10.41 13.11 10.83
N ASN A 609 9.64 13.82 11.66
CA ASN A 609 8.47 14.59 11.25
C ASN A 609 8.76 16.07 10.96
N GLY A 610 10.03 16.47 10.89
CA GLY A 610 10.44 17.83 10.52
C GLY A 610 10.10 18.92 11.54
N LEU A 611 9.94 18.57 12.84
CA LEU A 611 9.65 19.54 13.88
C LEU A 611 10.89 20.40 14.15
N ASP A 612 10.70 21.72 14.13
CA ASP A 612 11.72 22.70 14.49
C ASP A 612 12.04 22.63 16.00
N PRO A 613 13.26 22.29 16.43
CA PRO A 613 13.60 22.14 17.83
C PRO A 613 13.56 23.47 18.64
N TYR A 614 13.60 24.61 17.97
CA TYR A 614 13.41 25.92 18.63
C TYR A 614 11.95 26.20 18.98
N ARG A 615 11.02 25.65 18.20
CA ARG A 615 9.59 25.76 18.44
C ARG A 615 9.05 24.62 19.29
N HIS A 616 9.59 23.42 19.14
CA HIS A 616 9.11 22.20 19.80
C HIS A 616 10.18 21.65 20.73
N GLN A 617 10.18 22.13 21.98
CA GLN A 617 11.22 21.86 22.95
C GLN A 617 10.99 20.55 23.70
N LEU A 618 12.06 19.79 23.89
CA LEU A 618 12.10 18.61 24.76
C LEU A 618 12.84 18.96 26.05
N VAL A 619 12.24 18.62 27.19
CA VAL A 619 12.76 18.94 28.51
C VAL A 619 12.89 17.68 29.34
N GLU A 620 14.13 17.27 29.64
CA GLU A 620 14.41 16.16 30.56
C GLU A 620 14.28 16.65 32.00
N ALA A 621 13.13 16.41 32.63
CA ALA A 621 12.86 16.82 34.00
C ALA A 621 11.78 15.93 34.65
N ASP A 622 11.79 15.89 35.99
CA ASP A 622 10.66 15.36 36.74
C ASP A 622 9.45 16.31 36.56
N CYS A 623 8.36 15.78 35.97
CA CYS A 623 7.17 16.56 35.64
C CYS A 623 6.56 17.26 36.86
N LEU A 624 6.61 16.65 38.04
CA LEU A 624 6.06 17.26 39.29
C LEU A 624 6.89 18.45 39.72
N GLN A 625 8.22 18.33 39.73
CA GLN A 625 9.13 19.42 40.06
C GLN A 625 9.07 20.55 39.02
N TRP A 626 9.01 20.17 37.75
CA TRP A 626 8.90 21.09 36.63
C TRP A 626 7.62 21.94 36.76
N LEU A 627 6.46 21.28 37.05
CA LEU A 627 5.19 21.96 37.26
C LEU A 627 5.27 22.97 38.41
N GLN A 628 5.87 22.60 39.54
CA GLN A 628 6.04 23.49 40.69
C GLN A 628 6.86 24.74 40.36
N SER A 629 7.97 24.57 39.64
CA SER A 629 8.81 25.71 39.24
C SER A 629 8.15 26.56 38.15
N ALA A 630 7.43 25.96 37.21
CA ALA A 630 6.75 26.62 36.12
C ALA A 630 5.64 27.57 36.62
N GLN A 631 4.94 27.23 37.72
CA GLN A 631 3.90 28.10 38.31
C GLN A 631 4.40 29.46 38.70
N GLN A 632 5.69 29.60 39.01
CA GLN A 632 6.28 30.90 39.41
C GLN A 632 6.47 31.81 38.20
N ASN A 633 6.81 31.30 37.03
CA ASN A 633 7.29 32.10 35.90
C ASN A 633 6.49 31.93 34.60
N ARG A 634 5.53 30.97 34.52
CA ARG A 634 4.82 30.60 33.28
C ARG A 634 3.30 30.57 33.42
N ARG A 635 2.73 31.36 34.32
CA ARG A 635 1.27 31.45 34.51
C ARG A 635 0.57 31.93 33.24
N GLY A 636 -0.46 31.19 32.81
CA GLY A 636 -1.26 31.55 31.64
C GLY A 636 -0.52 31.47 30.32
N GLU A 637 0.62 30.78 30.26
CA GLU A 637 1.46 30.72 29.04
C GLU A 637 0.93 29.77 27.97
N TYR A 638 0.23 28.69 28.34
CA TYR A 638 -0.16 27.62 27.44
C TYR A 638 -1.64 27.69 27.07
N ASP A 639 -1.94 27.51 25.80
CA ASP A 639 -3.31 27.46 25.28
C ASP A 639 -3.89 26.04 25.34
N LEU A 640 -3.01 25.01 25.32
CA LEU A 640 -3.36 23.60 25.33
C LEU A 640 -2.39 22.85 26.22
N ILE A 641 -2.92 22.08 27.17
CA ILE A 641 -2.09 21.19 28.01
C ILE A 641 -2.57 19.77 27.84
N PHE A 642 -1.66 18.85 27.58
CA PHE A 642 -1.90 17.41 27.66
C PHE A 642 -1.18 16.84 28.87
N LEU A 643 -1.93 16.22 29.76
CA LEU A 643 -1.46 15.63 31.00
C LEU A 643 -1.86 14.16 31.05
N ASP A 644 -0.88 13.25 30.86
CA ASP A 644 -1.10 11.79 30.82
C ASP A 644 -0.14 11.06 31.77
N PRO A 645 -0.31 11.22 33.10
CA PRO A 645 0.57 10.64 34.09
C PRO A 645 0.35 9.13 34.23
N PRO A 646 1.38 8.37 34.62
CA PRO A 646 1.24 6.97 34.99
C PRO A 646 0.29 6.83 36.19
N SER A 647 -0.46 5.70 36.24
CA SER A 647 -1.37 5.43 37.36
C SER A 647 -0.66 5.40 38.72
N PHE A 648 0.58 4.91 38.72
CA PHE A 648 1.44 4.83 39.89
C PHE A 648 2.91 4.93 39.47
N SER A 649 3.71 5.74 40.19
CA SER A 649 5.14 5.82 39.99
C SER A 649 5.89 5.99 41.31
N ASN A 650 6.93 5.17 41.48
CA ASN A 650 7.86 5.23 42.64
C ASN A 650 9.31 5.29 42.16
N SER A 651 9.59 5.93 41.05
CA SER A 651 10.93 6.05 40.49
C SER A 651 11.92 6.66 41.49
N ALA A 652 13.11 6.08 41.61
CA ALA A 652 14.20 6.61 42.45
C ALA A 652 14.66 8.04 42.08
N ARG A 653 14.28 8.50 40.88
CA ARG A 653 14.55 9.87 40.37
C ARG A 653 13.43 10.88 40.71
N MET A 654 12.27 10.40 41.20
CA MET A 654 11.18 11.26 41.68
C MET A 654 11.35 11.55 43.17
N ARG A 655 11.14 12.79 43.60
CA ARG A 655 10.98 13.14 45.01
C ARG A 655 9.54 12.85 45.46
N GLY A 656 9.21 11.56 45.66
CA GLY A 656 7.89 11.16 46.15
C GLY A 656 7.28 10.03 45.33
N VAL A 657 6.14 9.54 45.76
CA VAL A 657 5.35 8.49 45.08
C VAL A 657 4.13 9.17 44.49
N LEU A 658 3.99 9.07 43.17
CA LEU A 658 2.79 9.49 42.46
C LEU A 658 1.74 8.40 42.51
N ASP A 659 0.53 8.75 43.02
CA ASP A 659 -0.69 7.95 42.92
C ASP A 659 -1.77 8.83 42.27
N ILE A 660 -2.17 8.50 41.05
CA ILE A 660 -3.04 9.39 40.27
C ILE A 660 -4.42 9.58 40.89
N GLN A 661 -4.97 8.56 41.58
CA GLN A 661 -6.25 8.75 42.28
C GLN A 661 -6.14 9.73 43.42
N ARG A 662 -5.02 9.76 44.12
CA ARG A 662 -4.78 10.71 45.26
C ARG A 662 -4.38 12.10 44.73
N ASP A 663 -3.52 12.15 43.73
CA ASP A 663 -2.76 13.38 43.40
C ASP A 663 -3.35 14.19 42.25
N HIS A 664 -4.34 13.62 41.50
CA HIS A 664 -4.87 14.28 40.29
C HIS A 664 -5.44 15.65 40.50
N GLU A 665 -6.14 15.91 41.60
CA GLU A 665 -6.71 17.24 41.85
C GLU A 665 -5.62 18.32 41.95
N SER A 666 -4.52 18.02 42.67
CA SER A 666 -3.39 18.92 42.77
C SER A 666 -2.71 19.14 41.43
N LEU A 667 -2.50 18.08 40.66
CA LEU A 667 -1.88 18.16 39.32
C LEU A 667 -2.73 18.98 38.35
N ILE A 668 -4.04 18.76 38.35
CA ILE A 668 -4.97 19.50 37.49
C ILE A 668 -4.95 20.99 37.86
N ARG A 669 -5.02 21.36 39.13
CA ARG A 669 -4.95 22.77 39.57
C ARG A 669 -3.63 23.42 39.14
N GLN A 670 -2.50 22.69 39.26
CA GLN A 670 -1.20 23.18 38.83
C GLN A 670 -1.17 23.45 37.32
N CYS A 671 -1.72 22.53 36.53
CA CYS A 671 -1.84 22.71 35.08
C CYS A 671 -2.77 23.88 34.73
N MET A 672 -3.91 24.00 35.41
CA MET A 672 -4.86 25.09 35.19
C MET A 672 -4.27 26.46 35.52
N ALA A 673 -3.31 26.57 36.46
CA ALA A 673 -2.57 27.78 36.71
C ALA A 673 -1.66 28.22 35.54
N LEU A 674 -1.13 27.25 34.77
CA LEU A 674 -0.30 27.50 33.59
C LEU A 674 -1.13 27.74 32.31
N LEU A 675 -2.42 27.41 32.36
CA LEU A 675 -3.32 27.50 31.22
C LEU A 675 -3.79 28.94 31.01
N ALA A 676 -3.77 29.40 29.76
CA ALA A 676 -4.36 30.68 29.36
C ALA A 676 -5.88 30.74 29.70
N PRO A 677 -6.49 31.93 29.82
CA PRO A 677 -7.90 32.02 30.21
C PRO A 677 -8.87 31.21 29.35
N SER A 678 -8.67 31.18 28.04
CA SER A 678 -9.47 30.40 27.07
C SER A 678 -8.86 29.03 26.73
N GLY A 679 -7.85 28.61 27.47
CA GLY A 679 -7.11 27.38 27.19
C GLY A 679 -7.88 26.12 27.55
N THR A 680 -7.36 24.99 27.11
CA THR A 680 -7.93 23.64 27.33
C THR A 680 -6.89 22.71 27.92
N LEU A 681 -7.22 22.07 29.04
CA LEU A 681 -6.47 20.95 29.59
C LEU A 681 -7.13 19.64 29.14
N LEU A 682 -6.38 18.77 28.49
CA LEU A 682 -6.78 17.41 28.23
C LEU A 682 -6.04 16.49 29.22
N PHE A 683 -6.80 15.89 30.14
CA PHE A 683 -6.28 15.00 31.17
C PHE A 683 -6.62 13.56 30.83
N SER A 684 -5.62 12.68 30.84
CA SER A 684 -5.77 11.24 30.59
C SER A 684 -5.13 10.42 31.69
N ASN A 685 -5.62 9.20 31.92
CA ASN A 685 -4.96 8.17 32.71
C ASN A 685 -5.50 6.77 32.36
N ASN A 686 -4.76 5.72 32.75
CA ASN A 686 -5.12 4.32 32.50
C ASN A 686 -5.57 3.54 33.77
N LEU A 687 -5.92 4.23 34.85
CA LEU A 687 -6.43 3.61 36.07
C LEU A 687 -7.91 3.25 35.90
N ARG A 688 -8.23 1.95 35.81
CA ARG A 688 -9.60 1.46 35.56
C ARG A 688 -10.63 1.86 36.63
N SER A 689 -10.19 2.05 37.87
CA SER A 689 -11.03 2.44 38.99
C SER A 689 -11.04 3.94 39.25
N PHE A 690 -10.44 4.73 38.36
CA PHE A 690 -10.31 6.18 38.53
C PHE A 690 -11.68 6.86 38.65
N LYS A 691 -11.74 7.81 39.58
CA LYS A 691 -12.87 8.70 39.75
C LYS A 691 -12.36 10.12 39.85
N MET A 692 -12.94 11.04 39.05
CA MET A 692 -12.65 12.45 39.12
C MET A 692 -13.09 13.03 40.48
N GLY A 693 -12.23 13.79 41.11
CA GLY A 693 -12.53 14.42 42.41
C GLY A 693 -13.59 15.51 42.29
N GLU A 694 -14.48 15.61 43.27
CA GLU A 694 -15.53 16.61 43.32
C GLU A 694 -14.95 18.03 43.38
N GLY A 695 -13.76 18.21 43.99
CA GLY A 695 -13.06 19.47 44.04
C GLY A 695 -12.70 20.02 42.65
N VAL A 696 -12.37 19.17 41.70
CA VAL A 696 -12.09 19.59 40.30
C VAL A 696 -13.37 20.00 39.59
N SER A 697 -14.42 19.17 39.73
CA SER A 697 -15.71 19.40 39.06
C SER A 697 -16.46 20.58 39.61
N GLY A 698 -16.19 20.98 40.88
CA GLY A 698 -16.73 22.18 41.51
C GLY A 698 -16.00 23.46 41.12
N GLU A 699 -14.72 23.38 40.73
CA GLU A 699 -13.86 24.53 40.42
C GLU A 699 -13.75 24.82 38.92
N PHE A 700 -13.88 23.79 38.06
CA PHE A 700 -13.65 23.85 36.60
C PHE A 700 -14.80 23.23 35.82
N ALA A 701 -14.95 23.65 34.57
CA ALA A 701 -15.82 22.98 33.60
C ALA A 701 -15.16 21.67 33.11
N VAL A 702 -15.68 20.52 33.56
CA VAL A 702 -15.15 19.19 33.29
C VAL A 702 -16.07 18.43 32.36
N ARG A 703 -15.55 17.92 31.25
CA ARG A 703 -16.28 17.10 30.29
C ARG A 703 -15.53 15.77 30.08
N GLU A 704 -16.18 14.67 30.36
CA GLU A 704 -15.63 13.34 30.07
C GLU A 704 -15.72 12.99 28.57
N LEU A 705 -14.61 12.52 28.00
CA LEU A 705 -14.48 12.17 26.59
C LEU A 705 -14.10 10.71 26.36
N SER A 706 -13.95 9.90 27.41
CA SER A 706 -13.41 8.53 27.35
C SER A 706 -14.10 7.67 26.30
N SER A 707 -15.43 7.67 26.22
CA SER A 707 -16.18 6.87 25.24
C SER A 707 -16.14 7.43 23.81
N GLN A 708 -15.96 8.77 23.67
CA GLN A 708 -15.89 9.44 22.37
C GLN A 708 -14.49 9.27 21.73
N LEU A 709 -13.47 9.16 22.55
CA LEU A 709 -12.06 9.03 22.14
C LEU A 709 -11.55 7.59 22.28
N LEU A 710 -12.42 6.61 22.00
CA LEU A 710 -12.11 5.18 22.02
C LEU A 710 -12.40 4.57 20.64
N ASP A 711 -11.36 4.08 20.00
CA ASP A 711 -11.48 3.44 18.69
C ASP A 711 -12.10 2.02 18.77
N ARG A 712 -12.57 1.56 17.63
CA ARG A 712 -13.26 0.27 17.47
C ARG A 712 -12.44 -0.92 17.95
N ASP A 713 -11.14 -0.90 17.75
CA ASP A 713 -10.21 -1.98 18.13
C ASP A 713 -10.00 -2.11 19.64
N PHE A 714 -10.43 -1.10 20.43
CA PHE A 714 -10.40 -1.11 21.88
C PHE A 714 -11.77 -1.19 22.56
N GLN A 715 -12.87 -1.28 21.81
CA GLN A 715 -14.25 -1.32 22.37
C GLN A 715 -14.51 -2.47 23.34
N ARG A 716 -13.73 -3.56 23.28
CA ARG A 716 -13.80 -4.66 24.26
C ARG A 716 -13.27 -4.30 25.63
N ASN A 717 -12.41 -3.30 25.69
CA ASN A 717 -11.84 -2.78 26.93
C ASN A 717 -12.10 -1.28 27.08
N PRO A 718 -13.36 -0.87 27.31
CA PRO A 718 -13.75 0.53 27.30
C PRO A 718 -13.12 1.36 28.42
N LYS A 719 -12.49 0.71 29.39
CA LYS A 719 -11.74 1.32 30.50
C LYS A 719 -10.23 1.18 30.33
N ILE A 720 -9.74 1.10 29.08
CA ILE A 720 -8.30 1.01 28.83
C ILE A 720 -7.60 2.32 29.16
N HIS A 721 -8.27 3.43 28.88
CA HIS A 721 -7.91 4.79 29.32
C HIS A 721 -9.17 5.57 29.70
N ASN A 722 -8.96 6.64 30.43
CA ASN A 722 -9.97 7.64 30.77
C ASN A 722 -9.47 9.01 30.28
N VAL A 723 -10.36 9.84 29.73
CA VAL A 723 -9.99 11.15 29.16
C VAL A 723 -11.02 12.22 29.54
N TRP A 724 -10.55 13.37 30.00
CA TRP A 724 -11.37 14.54 30.31
C TRP A 724 -10.82 15.79 29.65
N GLU A 725 -11.72 16.61 29.14
CA GLU A 725 -11.46 17.99 28.77
C GLU A 725 -11.86 18.90 29.92
N ILE A 726 -10.92 19.73 30.37
CA ILE A 726 -11.08 20.62 31.50
C ILE A 726 -10.79 22.07 31.07
N ARG A 727 -11.69 22.98 31.40
CA ARG A 727 -11.58 24.39 31.08
C ARG A 727 -11.89 25.24 32.33
N ARG A 728 -11.51 26.50 32.32
CA ARG A 728 -12.01 27.46 33.33
C ARG A 728 -13.50 27.61 33.12
N GLY A 729 -14.28 27.65 34.23
CA GLY A 729 -15.71 27.87 34.23
C GLY A 729 -16.08 29.28 33.77
#